data_571e43be02765c10cb9176d3ad6d68ff
#
_entry.id   571e43be02765c10cb9176d3ad6d68ff
#
_cell.length_a   1.000
_cell.length_b   1.000
_cell.length_c   1.000
_cell.angle_alpha   90.00
_cell.angle_beta   90.00
_cell.angle_gamma   90.00
#
_symmetry.space_group_name_H-M   'P 1'
#
loop_
_entity.id
_entity.type
_entity.pdbx_description
1 polymer ?
#
loop_
_entity_poly.entity_id
_entity_poly.type
_entity_poly.pdbx_seq_one_letter_code
_entity_poly.pdbx_strand_id
1 'polypeptide(L)'
;MKNTFWMINILIIAFLSSCKSTTSQSFEIGDKTFLLNGTPFVIKAAEIHYPRIPQAYWEHRIKACKALGMNTICLYVFWNFHEPQEGAYDFSGQKDIAAFCRLAQEHDMYVIVRPGPYVCAEWEMGGLPWWLLKKKDIKLREQDPYYMERVKLFIDEVGKQLAPLQITQGGNIIMIQVENEYGAYGTDKPYVAAIRDIVKDAGFTDVPLFQCDWNSNFENNALDDLVWTINFGTGANIDDQFKRLLELRPNTPLMCSKFWSGWFDHWGAKHETRSADELVKGMKEMLDRNISFSLYMTHGGTSFGHWGGANFPNFSPTCTSYDYDAPIGESGNITPKYHKVRDLLKNYLPEGSTLPDIPDAIPTISIPTFELTEAAPLFENLPEAKITEDIRSMEFFDQGWGSILYRTTLSASSEEQTLIITEAHDWTQVFINGEKVATLSRLKGEGSVKLPPMQAGTQLDILVEAMGRMNFGKGIYDWKGITEKVELQSAGETKTLKNWEIYNIPVDYAFAKNKSYKKEPVISGHPAYYKGTFILDKVGDTFFDMTNWSKGMVWINGYAIGRYWEIGPQQTLYMPGCWLKEGENEIIILDMASPSKPETEGLEKPILDVLRGNGAYAHRKLGENLDLSNEASIYQGMFKNGNGWQHIHFDKATETRYFCIEALNSHGGDDYTAIAELELLGEDGKPVSRQHWKVIYADSEELDVANNVATNVFDLQESTFWHTNYSTSKPKHPHQLVIDLGENKIITGFSYLPRAESNKTGMIKDFKVYIKTVPFKL
;
A
#
# COMPACT_ATOMS: atom_id res chain seq x y z
N MET A 1 -50.06 26.87 -81.66
CA MET A 1 -51.12 25.92 -81.28
C MET A 1 -50.56 24.90 -80.27
N LYS A 2 -51.28 24.69 -79.21
CA LYS A 2 -51.11 23.80 -78.10
C LYS A 2 -50.13 24.28 -77.02
N ASN A 3 -50.72 24.93 -76.00
CA ASN A 3 -50.21 25.17 -74.64
C ASN A 3 -50.11 23.84 -73.88
N THR A 4 -49.02 23.64 -73.13
CA THR A 4 -48.96 22.62 -72.06
C THR A 4 -48.52 23.32 -70.80
N PHE A 5 -49.46 23.45 -69.83
CA PHE A 5 -49.24 23.90 -68.49
C PHE A 5 -48.46 22.83 -67.68
N TRP A 6 -47.38 23.22 -67.04
CA TRP A 6 -46.71 22.41 -65.97
C TRP A 6 -47.17 22.91 -64.61
N MET A 7 -47.89 22.07 -63.89
CA MET A 7 -48.18 22.26 -62.47
C MET A 7 -46.98 21.82 -61.69
N ILE A 8 -46.38 22.73 -60.97
CA ILE A 8 -45.34 22.44 -59.93
C ILE A 8 -46.09 22.20 -58.64
N ASN A 9 -46.10 20.94 -58.16
CA ASN A 9 -46.50 20.57 -56.78
C ASN A 9 -45.34 20.85 -55.85
N ILE A 10 -45.46 21.89 -55.00
CA ILE A 10 -44.56 22.16 -53.93
C ILE A 10 -44.97 21.28 -52.72
N LEU A 11 -44.23 20.23 -52.46
CA LEU A 11 -44.39 19.41 -51.31
C LEU A 11 -43.68 20.13 -50.10
N ILE A 12 -44.49 20.77 -49.27
CA ILE A 12 -43.97 21.33 -47.98
C ILE A 12 -43.78 20.16 -46.99
N ILE A 13 -42.55 19.69 -46.84
CA ILE A 13 -42.17 18.77 -45.79
C ILE A 13 -41.98 19.61 -44.50
N ALA A 14 -42.99 19.60 -43.63
CA ALA A 14 -42.88 20.16 -42.29
C ALA A 14 -41.97 19.24 -41.48
N PHE A 15 -40.72 19.65 -41.28
CA PHE A 15 -39.85 19.09 -40.23
C PHE A 15 -40.43 19.47 -38.88
N LEU A 16 -41.19 18.58 -38.28
CA LEU A 16 -41.48 18.63 -36.85
C LEU A 16 -40.20 18.28 -36.10
N SER A 17 -39.36 19.27 -35.85
CA SER A 17 -38.33 19.19 -34.84
C SER A 17 -39.07 18.99 -33.51
N SER A 18 -39.14 17.73 -33.06
CA SER A 18 -39.52 17.41 -31.70
C SER A 18 -38.43 17.97 -30.77
N CYS A 19 -38.57 19.22 -30.35
CA CYS A 19 -37.93 19.70 -29.16
C CYS A 19 -38.44 18.82 -28.01
N LYS A 20 -37.69 17.77 -27.65
CA LYS A 20 -37.80 17.24 -26.28
C LYS A 20 -37.46 18.40 -25.38
N SER A 21 -38.47 18.99 -24.72
CA SER A 21 -38.22 19.84 -23.57
C SER A 21 -37.53 18.92 -22.53
N THR A 22 -36.22 19.02 -22.43
CA THR A 22 -35.50 18.46 -21.30
C THR A 22 -36.01 19.24 -20.09
N THR A 23 -36.98 18.68 -19.38
CA THR A 23 -37.27 19.14 -18.02
C THR A 23 -35.96 19.00 -17.24
N SER A 24 -35.40 20.14 -16.83
CA SER A 24 -34.22 20.17 -15.97
C SER A 24 -34.49 19.25 -14.77
N GLN A 25 -33.67 18.23 -14.58
CA GLN A 25 -33.76 17.38 -13.39
C GLN A 25 -33.26 18.17 -12.19
N SER A 26 -33.75 17.84 -10.99
CA SER A 26 -33.29 18.44 -9.73
C SER A 26 -32.94 17.37 -8.71
N PHE A 27 -31.98 17.71 -7.85
CA PHE A 27 -31.66 16.95 -6.65
C PHE A 27 -31.55 17.90 -5.48
N GLU A 28 -32.36 17.69 -4.45
CA GLU A 28 -32.59 18.67 -3.39
C GLU A 28 -32.66 17.99 -2.01
N ILE A 29 -32.47 18.79 -0.96
CA ILE A 29 -32.64 18.38 0.42
C ILE A 29 -34.11 18.59 0.83
N GLY A 30 -34.80 17.49 1.15
CA GLY A 30 -36.17 17.52 1.67
C GLY A 30 -36.21 17.34 3.21
N ASP A 31 -37.42 17.26 3.74
CA ASP A 31 -37.63 16.96 5.16
C ASP A 31 -37.31 15.46 5.41
N LYS A 32 -36.22 15.23 6.14
CA LYS A 32 -35.70 13.89 6.50
C LYS A 32 -35.37 12.97 5.31
N THR A 33 -35.30 13.50 4.09
CA THR A 33 -35.03 12.70 2.88
C THR A 33 -34.35 13.52 1.82
N PHE A 34 -33.65 12.89 0.89
CA PHE A 34 -33.25 13.49 -0.36
C PHE A 34 -34.42 13.45 -1.36
N LEU A 35 -34.49 14.43 -2.24
CA LEU A 35 -35.50 14.53 -3.28
C LEU A 35 -34.84 14.52 -4.66
N LEU A 36 -35.28 13.57 -5.52
CA LEU A 36 -34.95 13.55 -6.92
C LEU A 36 -36.20 13.94 -7.72
N ASN A 37 -36.13 15.07 -8.43
CA ASN A 37 -37.28 15.63 -9.14
C ASN A 37 -38.53 15.78 -8.23
N GLY A 38 -38.30 16.21 -6.97
CA GLY A 38 -39.36 16.37 -5.96
C GLY A 38 -39.85 15.06 -5.33
N THR A 39 -39.34 13.90 -5.70
CA THR A 39 -39.73 12.60 -5.16
C THR A 39 -38.68 12.07 -4.17
N PRO A 40 -39.07 11.50 -3.01
CA PRO A 40 -38.14 10.91 -2.06
C PRO A 40 -37.19 9.90 -2.71
N PHE A 41 -35.89 10.05 -2.42
CA PHE A 41 -34.83 9.25 -3.03
C PHE A 41 -33.83 8.76 -1.99
N VAL A 42 -33.63 7.44 -1.90
CA VAL A 42 -32.59 6.81 -1.09
C VAL A 42 -31.37 6.55 -1.96
N ILE A 43 -30.26 7.20 -1.65
CA ILE A 43 -29.00 7.00 -2.34
C ILE A 43 -28.43 5.64 -1.94
N LYS A 44 -28.18 4.77 -2.92
CA LYS A 44 -27.45 3.52 -2.79
C LYS A 44 -26.20 3.65 -3.66
N ALA A 45 -25.15 4.26 -3.10
CA ALA A 45 -23.95 4.57 -3.86
C ALA A 45 -22.94 3.41 -3.80
N ALA A 46 -22.36 3.13 -4.96
CA ALA A 46 -21.19 2.27 -5.13
C ALA A 46 -19.94 3.13 -5.16
N GLU A 47 -19.05 2.99 -4.20
CA GLU A 47 -17.76 3.68 -4.26
C GLU A 47 -16.77 2.86 -5.08
N ILE A 48 -16.31 3.45 -6.19
CA ILE A 48 -15.30 2.89 -7.10
C ILE A 48 -14.36 4.00 -7.57
N HIS A 49 -13.08 3.70 -7.67
CA HIS A 49 -12.05 4.68 -8.00
C HIS A 49 -11.55 4.48 -9.44
N TYR A 50 -11.92 5.39 -10.37
CA TYR A 50 -11.54 5.29 -11.79
C TYR A 50 -10.02 5.14 -12.03
N PRO A 51 -9.09 5.70 -11.22
CA PRO A 51 -7.66 5.48 -11.43
C PRO A 51 -7.20 4.05 -11.10
N ARG A 52 -7.97 3.32 -10.28
CA ARG A 52 -7.71 1.93 -9.90
C ARG A 52 -8.33 0.91 -10.85
N ILE A 53 -8.96 1.36 -11.92
CA ILE A 53 -9.65 0.54 -12.93
C ILE A 53 -9.13 0.97 -14.31
N PRO A 54 -8.62 0.07 -15.16
CA PRO A 54 -8.27 0.41 -16.54
C PRO A 54 -9.43 1.05 -17.26
N GLN A 55 -9.20 2.11 -18.03
CA GLN A 55 -10.26 2.84 -18.74
C GLN A 55 -11.17 1.91 -19.56
N ALA A 56 -10.57 0.92 -20.24
CA ALA A 56 -11.32 -0.06 -21.04
C ALA A 56 -12.28 -0.93 -20.20
N TYR A 57 -12.13 -0.95 -18.88
CA TYR A 57 -12.96 -1.74 -17.98
C TYR A 57 -13.94 -0.90 -17.14
N TRP A 58 -13.98 0.42 -17.30
CA TRP A 58 -14.90 1.29 -16.56
C TRP A 58 -16.35 0.88 -16.76
N GLU A 59 -16.75 0.63 -18.01
CA GLU A 59 -18.12 0.23 -18.34
C GLU A 59 -18.52 -1.08 -17.65
N HIS A 60 -17.63 -2.08 -17.67
CA HIS A 60 -17.86 -3.36 -16.97
C HIS A 60 -18.12 -3.15 -15.48
N ARG A 61 -17.31 -2.34 -14.81
CA ARG A 61 -17.46 -2.07 -13.38
C ARG A 61 -18.72 -1.29 -13.05
N ILE A 62 -19.08 -0.30 -13.86
CA ILE A 62 -20.33 0.47 -13.73
C ILE A 62 -21.55 -0.46 -13.92
N LYS A 63 -21.55 -1.31 -14.95
CA LYS A 63 -22.61 -2.33 -15.16
C LYS A 63 -22.72 -3.28 -13.97
N ALA A 64 -21.59 -3.73 -13.42
CA ALA A 64 -21.60 -4.60 -12.24
C ALA A 64 -22.19 -3.90 -11.02
N CYS A 65 -21.88 -2.60 -10.78
CA CYS A 65 -22.52 -1.81 -9.73
C CYS A 65 -24.02 -1.65 -9.95
N LYS A 66 -24.45 -1.37 -11.17
CA LYS A 66 -25.88 -1.28 -11.52
C LYS A 66 -26.60 -2.61 -11.30
N ALA A 67 -25.99 -3.71 -11.75
CA ALA A 67 -26.52 -5.06 -11.57
C ALA A 67 -26.53 -5.49 -10.08
N LEU A 68 -25.65 -4.97 -9.25
CA LEU A 68 -25.67 -5.16 -7.79
C LEU A 68 -26.94 -4.57 -7.16
N GLY A 69 -27.51 -3.50 -7.75
CA GLY A 69 -28.68 -2.78 -7.26
C GLY A 69 -28.36 -1.37 -6.76
N MET A 70 -27.18 -0.86 -7.07
CA MET A 70 -26.79 0.52 -6.79
C MET A 70 -27.46 1.48 -7.80
N ASN A 71 -27.72 2.71 -7.38
CA ASN A 71 -28.30 3.76 -8.23
C ASN A 71 -27.36 4.95 -8.44
N THR A 72 -26.25 4.96 -7.74
CA THR A 72 -25.30 6.08 -7.75
C THR A 72 -23.86 5.50 -7.72
N ILE A 73 -22.95 6.15 -8.44
CA ILE A 73 -21.51 5.95 -8.32
C ILE A 73 -20.96 7.05 -7.41
N CYS A 74 -20.10 6.71 -6.45
CA CYS A 74 -19.34 7.66 -5.68
C CYS A 74 -17.87 7.54 -6.05
N LEU A 75 -17.17 8.66 -6.25
CA LEU A 75 -15.79 8.68 -6.67
C LEU A 75 -15.00 9.83 -6.03
N TYR A 76 -13.70 9.59 -5.80
CA TYR A 76 -12.73 10.62 -5.44
C TYR A 76 -12.00 11.18 -6.66
N VAL A 77 -11.60 12.45 -6.59
CA VAL A 77 -10.66 13.06 -7.54
C VAL A 77 -9.30 13.17 -6.86
N PHE A 78 -8.32 12.45 -7.36
CA PHE A 78 -6.97 12.40 -6.78
C PHE A 78 -6.11 13.51 -7.37
N TRP A 79 -5.83 14.56 -6.63
CA TRP A 79 -5.10 15.73 -7.12
C TRP A 79 -3.74 15.35 -7.73
N ASN A 80 -2.92 14.56 -7.02
CA ASN A 80 -1.60 14.14 -7.52
C ASN A 80 -1.65 13.26 -8.78
N PHE A 81 -2.77 12.61 -9.06
CA PHE A 81 -2.98 11.85 -10.28
C PHE A 81 -3.20 12.76 -11.50
N HIS A 82 -3.89 13.87 -11.30
CA HIS A 82 -4.18 14.85 -12.34
C HIS A 82 -3.11 15.94 -12.50
N GLU A 83 -2.36 16.24 -11.44
CA GLU A 83 -1.28 17.22 -11.42
C GLU A 83 0.01 16.58 -10.82
N PRO A 84 0.64 15.62 -11.52
CA PRO A 84 1.84 14.94 -11.04
C PRO A 84 3.06 15.85 -10.91
N GLN A 85 3.07 16.97 -11.63
CA GLN A 85 4.03 18.06 -11.55
C GLN A 85 3.25 19.37 -11.44
N GLU A 86 3.79 20.33 -10.69
CA GLU A 86 3.15 21.62 -10.47
C GLU A 86 2.77 22.32 -11.78
N GLY A 87 1.49 22.63 -11.97
CA GLY A 87 0.95 23.30 -13.15
C GLY A 87 0.73 22.38 -14.36
N ALA A 88 1.07 21.10 -14.29
CA ALA A 88 0.89 20.13 -15.38
C ALA A 88 -0.38 19.30 -15.18
N TYR A 89 -1.53 19.85 -15.54
CA TYR A 89 -2.83 19.20 -15.42
C TYR A 89 -3.09 18.24 -16.58
N ASP A 90 -3.63 17.06 -16.29
CA ASP A 90 -4.01 16.05 -17.27
C ASP A 90 -5.36 15.42 -16.90
N PHE A 91 -6.34 15.54 -17.79
CA PHE A 91 -7.69 14.97 -17.72
C PHE A 91 -8.03 14.15 -18.98
N SER A 92 -7.03 13.48 -19.55
CA SER A 92 -7.18 12.69 -20.78
C SER A 92 -7.01 11.18 -20.54
N GLY A 93 -7.56 10.34 -21.41
CA GLY A 93 -7.40 8.89 -21.33
C GLY A 93 -7.82 8.33 -19.97
N GLN A 94 -6.91 7.60 -19.28
CA GLN A 94 -7.15 7.03 -17.95
C GLN A 94 -7.53 8.09 -16.89
N LYS A 95 -7.28 9.37 -17.17
CA LYS A 95 -7.56 10.50 -16.28
C LYS A 95 -8.82 11.30 -16.69
N ASP A 96 -9.55 10.90 -17.75
CA ASP A 96 -10.77 11.59 -18.19
C ASP A 96 -11.96 11.28 -17.27
N ILE A 97 -12.00 12.01 -16.15
CA ILE A 97 -13.05 11.87 -15.14
C ILE A 97 -14.42 12.27 -15.67
N ALA A 98 -14.48 13.21 -16.63
CA ALA A 98 -15.73 13.62 -17.25
C ALA A 98 -16.29 12.50 -18.13
N ALA A 99 -15.45 11.78 -18.88
CA ALA A 99 -15.87 10.60 -19.63
C ALA A 99 -16.39 9.50 -18.68
N PHE A 100 -15.72 9.28 -17.53
CA PHE A 100 -16.20 8.33 -16.52
C PHE A 100 -17.61 8.69 -16.00
N CYS A 101 -17.86 9.96 -15.67
CA CYS A 101 -19.18 10.42 -15.24
C CYS A 101 -20.25 10.28 -16.32
N ARG A 102 -19.92 10.62 -17.59
CA ARG A 102 -20.84 10.43 -18.73
C ARG A 102 -21.17 8.96 -18.97
N LEU A 103 -20.16 8.09 -18.85
CA LEU A 103 -20.37 6.64 -18.96
C LEU A 103 -21.30 6.11 -17.85
N ALA A 104 -21.19 6.62 -16.62
CA ALA A 104 -22.15 6.30 -15.56
C ALA A 104 -23.57 6.78 -15.92
N GLN A 105 -23.71 7.96 -16.55
CA GLN A 105 -24.99 8.49 -17.03
C GLN A 105 -25.63 7.60 -18.11
N GLU A 106 -24.83 7.09 -19.06
CA GLU A 106 -25.29 6.18 -20.13
C GLU A 106 -25.89 4.88 -19.56
N HIS A 107 -25.49 4.51 -18.34
CA HIS A 107 -26.01 3.37 -17.60
C HIS A 107 -27.03 3.75 -16.50
N ASP A 108 -27.66 4.91 -16.58
CA ASP A 108 -28.65 5.41 -15.63
C ASP A 108 -28.13 5.40 -14.18
N MET A 109 -26.89 5.79 -13.95
CA MET A 109 -26.28 5.95 -12.64
C MET A 109 -26.06 7.42 -12.33
N TYR A 110 -26.49 7.88 -11.16
CA TYR A 110 -26.12 9.19 -10.64
C TYR A 110 -24.68 9.17 -10.15
N VAL A 111 -24.10 10.35 -9.88
CA VAL A 111 -22.73 10.48 -9.43
C VAL A 111 -22.64 11.40 -8.20
N ILE A 112 -21.87 10.97 -7.22
CA ILE A 112 -21.37 11.80 -6.12
C ILE A 112 -19.87 11.98 -6.34
N VAL A 113 -19.41 13.24 -6.33
CA VAL A 113 -18.01 13.58 -6.54
C VAL A 113 -17.39 14.07 -5.24
N ARG A 114 -16.20 13.55 -4.94
CA ARG A 114 -15.38 13.97 -3.79
C ARG A 114 -14.07 14.60 -4.31
N PRO A 115 -14.08 15.93 -4.61
CA PRO A 115 -12.94 16.58 -5.27
C PRO A 115 -11.73 16.84 -4.36
N GLY A 116 -11.84 16.60 -3.09
CA GLY A 116 -10.79 16.86 -2.12
C GLY A 116 -10.75 18.31 -1.61
N PRO A 117 -9.55 18.89 -1.46
CA PRO A 117 -8.24 18.59 -2.04
C PRO A 117 -7.53 17.33 -1.52
N TYR A 118 -7.82 16.93 -0.30
CA TYR A 118 -7.36 15.69 0.32
C TYR A 118 -8.48 14.65 0.28
N VAL A 119 -8.16 13.40 -0.03
CA VAL A 119 -9.14 12.32 -0.21
C VAL A 119 -8.86 11.05 0.60
N CYS A 120 -7.71 10.92 1.26
CA CYS A 120 -7.29 9.73 2.00
C CYS A 120 -7.12 8.50 1.08
N ALA A 121 -8.07 7.56 1.13
CA ALA A 121 -8.25 6.43 0.20
C ALA A 121 -7.05 5.46 0.11
N GLU A 122 -6.16 5.43 1.09
CA GLU A 122 -4.91 4.63 1.09
C GLU A 122 -4.09 4.85 -0.18
N TRP A 123 -4.25 6.04 -0.74
CA TRP A 123 -3.55 6.53 -1.92
C TRP A 123 -2.37 7.39 -1.51
N GLU A 124 -1.33 7.41 -2.32
CA GLU A 124 -0.10 8.20 -2.12
C GLU A 124 -0.41 9.61 -1.60
N MET A 125 0.08 9.96 -0.41
CA MET A 125 -0.10 11.25 0.29
C MET A 125 -1.58 11.70 0.45
N GLY A 126 -2.53 10.73 0.45
CA GLY A 126 -3.96 11.03 0.51
C GLY A 126 -4.50 11.84 -0.68
N GLY A 127 -3.85 11.73 -1.84
CA GLY A 127 -4.18 12.45 -3.07
C GLY A 127 -3.48 13.80 -3.21
N LEU A 128 -2.80 14.30 -2.18
CA LEU A 128 -2.06 15.57 -2.27
C LEU A 128 -0.78 15.38 -3.11
N PRO A 129 -0.38 16.38 -3.92
CA PRO A 129 0.85 16.28 -4.71
C PRO A 129 2.12 16.39 -3.87
N TRP A 130 3.08 15.52 -4.15
CA TRP A 130 4.39 15.49 -3.50
C TRP A 130 5.18 16.81 -3.61
N TRP A 131 5.01 17.54 -4.72
CA TRP A 131 5.74 18.79 -4.97
C TRP A 131 5.36 19.91 -4.01
N LEU A 132 4.24 19.83 -3.31
CA LEU A 132 3.89 20.71 -2.18
C LEU A 132 4.95 20.65 -1.07
N LEU A 133 5.56 19.49 -0.85
CA LEU A 133 6.60 19.28 0.18
C LEU A 133 7.95 19.90 -0.19
N LYS A 134 8.14 20.43 -1.41
CA LYS A 134 9.32 21.24 -1.76
C LYS A 134 9.41 22.52 -0.92
N LYS A 135 8.26 23.04 -0.50
CA LYS A 135 8.16 24.16 0.45
C LYS A 135 8.16 23.60 1.88
N LYS A 136 9.33 23.67 2.55
CA LYS A 136 9.54 23.06 3.88
C LYS A 136 8.63 23.56 4.99
N ASP A 137 8.18 24.83 4.92
CA ASP A 137 7.32 25.49 5.88
C ASP A 137 5.84 25.44 5.50
N ILE A 138 5.46 24.65 4.50
CA ILE A 138 4.08 24.50 4.05
C ILE A 138 3.18 23.99 5.18
N LYS A 139 1.97 24.50 5.23
CA LYS A 139 0.90 24.02 6.13
C LYS A 139 -0.20 23.38 5.30
N LEU A 140 -0.16 22.06 5.18
CA LEU A 140 -1.15 21.28 4.45
C LEU A 140 -2.47 21.22 5.22
N ARG A 141 -3.60 21.31 4.50
CA ARG A 141 -4.95 21.29 5.06
C ARG A 141 -5.15 22.37 6.14
N GLU A 142 -4.54 23.53 5.92
CA GLU A 142 -4.63 24.74 6.74
C GLU A 142 -4.66 25.96 5.81
N GLN A 143 -4.88 27.17 6.35
CA GLN A 143 -4.92 28.41 5.58
C GLN A 143 -3.52 28.93 5.22
N ASP A 144 -2.63 28.07 4.69
CA ASP A 144 -1.37 28.50 4.09
C ASP A 144 -1.64 29.16 2.73
N PRO A 145 -1.15 30.38 2.47
CA PRO A 145 -1.48 31.11 1.24
C PRO A 145 -1.09 30.37 -0.04
N TYR A 146 0.09 29.69 -0.06
CA TYR A 146 0.55 28.95 -1.22
C TYR A 146 -0.31 27.69 -1.42
N TYR A 147 -0.56 26.94 -0.33
CA TYR A 147 -1.42 25.75 -0.40
C TYR A 147 -2.82 26.09 -0.90
N MET A 148 -3.45 27.14 -0.36
CA MET A 148 -4.79 27.55 -0.76
C MET A 148 -4.86 28.05 -2.21
N GLU A 149 -3.82 28.75 -2.70
CA GLU A 149 -3.72 29.13 -4.10
C GLU A 149 -3.67 27.89 -5.02
N ARG A 150 -2.82 26.90 -4.68
CA ARG A 150 -2.71 25.67 -5.48
C ARG A 150 -4.00 24.85 -5.44
N VAL A 151 -4.64 24.75 -4.28
CA VAL A 151 -5.96 24.11 -4.13
C VAL A 151 -6.99 24.78 -5.05
N LYS A 152 -7.05 26.11 -5.03
CA LYS A 152 -8.00 26.83 -5.90
C LYS A 152 -7.77 26.53 -7.37
N LEU A 153 -6.53 26.59 -7.84
CA LEU A 153 -6.18 26.30 -9.23
C LEU A 153 -6.56 24.86 -9.63
N PHE A 154 -6.31 23.88 -8.77
CA PHE A 154 -6.71 22.49 -9.02
C PHE A 154 -8.24 22.33 -9.07
N ILE A 155 -8.95 22.86 -8.08
CA ILE A 155 -10.42 22.75 -8.03
C ILE A 155 -11.08 23.50 -9.21
N ASP A 156 -10.52 24.62 -9.66
CA ASP A 156 -10.96 25.33 -10.87
C ASP A 156 -10.83 24.43 -12.13
N GLU A 157 -9.73 23.66 -12.25
CA GLU A 157 -9.55 22.69 -13.35
C GLU A 157 -10.57 21.53 -13.25
N VAL A 158 -10.82 21.01 -12.06
CA VAL A 158 -11.86 20.00 -11.81
C VAL A 158 -13.25 20.57 -12.18
N GLY A 159 -13.54 21.82 -11.79
CA GLY A 159 -14.79 22.51 -12.13
C GLY A 159 -15.02 22.61 -13.63
N LYS A 160 -13.98 22.93 -14.42
CA LYS A 160 -14.08 22.94 -15.89
C LYS A 160 -14.53 21.59 -16.48
N GLN A 161 -14.11 20.48 -15.87
CA GLN A 161 -14.46 19.13 -16.30
C GLN A 161 -15.86 18.71 -15.87
N LEU A 162 -16.24 19.01 -14.61
CA LEU A 162 -17.37 18.37 -13.94
C LEU A 162 -18.57 19.29 -13.66
N ALA A 163 -18.38 20.60 -13.51
CA ALA A 163 -19.50 21.50 -13.23
C ALA A 163 -20.62 21.46 -14.31
N PRO A 164 -20.31 21.32 -15.63
CA PRO A 164 -21.32 21.13 -16.66
C PRO A 164 -22.10 19.81 -16.58
N LEU A 165 -21.64 18.86 -15.74
CA LEU A 165 -22.29 17.55 -15.58
C LEU A 165 -23.20 17.48 -14.34
N GLN A 166 -23.47 18.61 -13.67
CA GLN A 166 -24.48 18.67 -12.63
C GLN A 166 -25.87 18.32 -13.18
N ILE A 167 -26.69 17.66 -12.38
CA ILE A 167 -27.99 17.14 -12.81
C ILE A 167 -28.90 18.22 -13.38
N THR A 168 -28.85 19.43 -12.86
CA THR A 168 -29.59 20.59 -13.33
C THR A 168 -29.16 21.08 -14.71
N GLN A 169 -27.93 20.75 -15.12
CA GLN A 169 -27.36 21.08 -16.42
C GLN A 169 -27.55 19.94 -17.44
N GLY A 170 -28.30 18.88 -17.08
CA GLY A 170 -28.53 17.70 -17.92
C GLY A 170 -27.51 16.58 -17.75
N GLY A 171 -26.59 16.70 -16.79
CA GLY A 171 -25.67 15.64 -16.36
C GLY A 171 -26.29 14.71 -15.31
N ASN A 172 -25.44 14.05 -14.55
CA ASN A 172 -25.83 13.06 -13.54
C ASN A 172 -25.18 13.27 -12.16
N ILE A 173 -24.43 14.34 -11.97
CA ILE A 173 -23.83 14.67 -10.66
C ILE A 173 -24.90 15.25 -9.74
N ILE A 174 -25.10 14.62 -8.57
CA ILE A 174 -26.16 14.98 -7.61
C ILE A 174 -25.64 15.59 -6.31
N MET A 175 -24.40 15.34 -5.91
CA MET A 175 -23.79 15.88 -4.69
C MET A 175 -22.28 16.06 -4.86
N ILE A 176 -21.73 17.08 -4.18
CA ILE A 176 -20.27 17.34 -4.16
C ILE A 176 -19.81 17.43 -2.71
N GLN A 177 -18.72 16.73 -2.36
CA GLN A 177 -18.10 16.82 -1.04
C GLN A 177 -17.19 18.03 -0.93
N VAL A 178 -17.16 18.62 0.27
CA VAL A 178 -16.21 19.66 0.68
C VAL A 178 -15.22 19.06 1.66
N GLU A 179 -13.95 19.04 1.29
CA GLU A 179 -12.86 18.43 2.07
C GLU A 179 -13.12 16.92 2.33
N ASN A 180 -12.37 16.24 3.21
CA ASN A 180 -12.62 14.85 3.57
C ASN A 180 -12.16 14.55 5.01
N GLU A 181 -13.09 14.13 5.87
CA GLU A 181 -12.82 13.70 7.25
C GLU A 181 -11.92 14.70 8.02
N TYR A 182 -12.20 16.00 7.86
CA TYR A 182 -11.35 17.05 8.42
C TYR A 182 -11.35 17.06 9.94
N GLY A 183 -12.42 16.61 10.58
CA GLY A 183 -12.50 16.49 12.03
C GLY A 183 -11.47 15.55 12.64
N ALA A 184 -10.98 14.56 11.86
CA ALA A 184 -9.88 13.70 12.26
C ALA A 184 -8.48 14.34 12.11
N TYR A 185 -8.40 15.47 11.39
CA TYR A 185 -7.14 16.17 11.12
C TYR A 185 -6.98 17.45 11.96
N GLY A 186 -8.05 18.25 12.07
CA GLY A 186 -8.00 19.56 12.70
C GLY A 186 -9.36 20.14 13.05
N THR A 187 -9.35 21.39 13.52
CA THR A 187 -10.55 22.12 13.97
C THR A 187 -10.65 23.51 13.35
N ASP A 188 -9.96 23.77 12.23
CA ASP A 188 -9.97 25.05 11.52
C ASP A 188 -11.24 25.16 10.64
N LYS A 189 -12.36 25.48 11.25
CA LYS A 189 -13.64 25.70 10.55
C LYS A 189 -13.55 26.77 9.44
N PRO A 190 -12.83 27.92 9.60
CA PRO A 190 -12.56 28.87 8.52
C PRO A 190 -11.85 28.26 7.30
N TYR A 191 -10.91 27.30 7.50
CA TYR A 191 -10.28 26.57 6.38
C TYR A 191 -11.33 25.79 5.58
N VAL A 192 -12.18 25.02 6.26
CA VAL A 192 -13.24 24.23 5.60
C VAL A 192 -14.22 25.15 4.85
N ALA A 193 -14.54 26.31 5.43
CA ALA A 193 -15.37 27.32 4.76
C ALA A 193 -14.71 27.86 3.50
N ALA A 194 -13.39 28.10 3.53
CA ALA A 194 -12.65 28.54 2.35
C ALA A 194 -12.63 27.47 1.25
N ILE A 195 -12.49 26.18 1.59
CA ILE A 195 -12.61 25.07 0.62
C ILE A 195 -14.01 25.02 0.01
N ARG A 196 -15.07 25.16 0.83
CA ARG A 196 -16.46 25.25 0.33
C ARG A 196 -16.61 26.36 -0.70
N ASP A 197 -16.08 27.54 -0.40
CA ASP A 197 -16.18 28.72 -1.28
C ASP A 197 -15.41 28.49 -2.59
N ILE A 198 -14.22 27.89 -2.53
CA ILE A 198 -13.46 27.48 -3.72
C ILE A 198 -14.27 26.50 -4.59
N VAL A 199 -14.92 25.51 -3.98
CA VAL A 199 -15.78 24.55 -4.69
C VAL A 199 -16.95 25.26 -5.36
N LYS A 200 -17.61 26.20 -4.67
CA LYS A 200 -18.69 27.02 -5.27
C LYS A 200 -18.18 27.88 -6.42
N ASP A 201 -17.06 28.56 -6.25
CA ASP A 201 -16.43 29.42 -7.27
C ASP A 201 -16.05 28.64 -8.53
N ALA A 202 -15.68 27.35 -8.40
CA ALA A 202 -15.40 26.46 -9.50
C ALA A 202 -16.65 26.00 -10.29
N GLY A 203 -17.85 26.47 -9.90
CA GLY A 203 -19.10 26.24 -10.61
C GLY A 203 -20.00 25.14 -10.02
N PHE A 204 -19.68 24.57 -8.87
CA PHE A 204 -20.53 23.59 -8.21
C PHE A 204 -21.57 24.26 -7.29
N THR A 205 -22.57 24.87 -7.93
CA THR A 205 -23.60 25.68 -7.27
C THR A 205 -25.00 25.09 -7.33
N ASP A 206 -25.23 24.12 -8.21
CA ASP A 206 -26.55 23.66 -8.61
C ASP A 206 -26.99 22.37 -7.90
N VAL A 207 -26.12 21.77 -7.11
CA VAL A 207 -26.36 20.54 -6.33
C VAL A 207 -25.95 20.73 -4.88
N PRO A 208 -26.50 19.97 -3.93
CA PRO A 208 -26.11 20.04 -2.53
C PRO A 208 -24.63 19.74 -2.32
N LEU A 209 -23.98 20.58 -1.50
CA LEU A 209 -22.65 20.31 -0.98
C LEU A 209 -22.75 19.58 0.37
N PHE A 210 -21.82 18.67 0.68
CA PHE A 210 -21.82 17.93 1.92
C PHE A 210 -20.43 17.80 2.55
N GLN A 211 -20.40 17.54 3.84
CA GLN A 211 -19.24 17.16 4.63
C GLN A 211 -19.43 15.77 5.20
N CYS A 212 -18.35 15.04 5.35
CA CYS A 212 -18.34 13.75 6.04
C CYS A 212 -17.28 13.71 7.15
N ASP A 213 -17.65 13.11 8.27
CA ASP A 213 -16.75 12.83 9.40
C ASP A 213 -17.30 11.67 10.23
N TRP A 214 -16.56 11.27 11.27
CA TRP A 214 -17.07 10.33 12.25
C TRP A 214 -18.03 11.02 13.24
N ASN A 215 -18.93 10.26 13.82
CA ASN A 215 -19.89 10.78 14.80
C ASN A 215 -19.25 11.46 16.03
N SER A 216 -17.99 11.12 16.32
CA SER A 216 -17.23 11.67 17.46
C SER A 216 -16.61 13.04 17.19
N ASN A 217 -16.48 13.49 15.93
CA ASN A 217 -15.71 14.67 15.59
C ASN A 217 -16.33 15.60 14.53
N PHE A 218 -17.47 15.24 13.92
CA PHE A 218 -18.07 16.02 12.83
C PHE A 218 -18.45 17.46 13.25
N GLU A 219 -18.82 17.66 14.52
CA GLU A 219 -19.24 18.98 15.01
C GLU A 219 -18.12 20.03 14.98
N ASN A 220 -16.87 19.59 15.12
CA ASN A 220 -15.72 20.50 15.22
C ASN A 220 -15.62 21.45 14.01
N ASN A 221 -16.04 21.00 12.85
CA ASN A 221 -15.84 21.71 11.57
C ASN A 221 -17.13 21.83 10.75
N ALA A 222 -18.26 21.38 11.26
CA ALA A 222 -19.51 21.37 10.53
C ALA A 222 -19.97 22.78 10.14
N LEU A 223 -20.23 23.00 8.84
CA LEU A 223 -20.77 24.22 8.29
C LEU A 223 -22.29 24.09 8.18
N ASP A 224 -23.03 25.16 8.55
CA ASP A 224 -24.47 25.09 8.65
C ASP A 224 -25.20 25.01 7.31
N ASP A 225 -24.56 25.46 6.23
CA ASP A 225 -25.06 25.44 4.86
C ASP A 225 -24.72 24.16 4.09
N LEU A 226 -24.04 23.19 4.72
CA LEU A 226 -23.72 21.90 4.13
C LEU A 226 -24.58 20.76 4.71
N VAL A 227 -24.78 19.71 3.93
CA VAL A 227 -25.30 18.43 4.43
C VAL A 227 -24.24 17.76 5.27
N TRP A 228 -24.60 17.28 6.46
CA TRP A 228 -23.68 16.52 7.31
C TRP A 228 -23.95 15.03 7.16
N THR A 229 -22.91 14.26 6.86
CA THR A 229 -22.96 12.82 6.72
C THR A 229 -21.98 12.17 7.69
N ILE A 230 -22.27 10.95 8.13
CA ILE A 230 -21.48 10.25 9.14
C ILE A 230 -20.84 9.02 8.51
N ASN A 231 -19.55 8.77 8.78
CA ASN A 231 -18.81 7.60 8.33
C ASN A 231 -18.72 6.56 9.43
N PHE A 232 -19.03 5.31 9.11
CA PHE A 232 -18.88 4.14 10.00
C PHE A 232 -18.84 2.84 9.20
N GLY A 233 -18.42 1.76 9.83
CA GLY A 233 -18.33 0.43 9.20
C GLY A 233 -19.32 -0.58 9.71
N THR A 234 -19.15 -1.82 9.23
CA THR A 234 -19.93 -3.00 9.67
C THR A 234 -19.86 -3.19 11.19
N GLY A 235 -20.97 -3.63 11.79
CA GLY A 235 -21.07 -3.84 13.24
C GLY A 235 -21.38 -2.57 14.06
N ALA A 236 -21.41 -1.38 13.46
CA ALA A 236 -21.78 -0.13 14.16
C ALA A 236 -23.27 -0.14 14.55
N ASN A 237 -23.59 0.43 15.71
CA ASN A 237 -24.96 0.70 16.09
C ASN A 237 -25.45 1.95 15.35
N ILE A 238 -26.34 1.77 14.38
CA ILE A 238 -26.83 2.83 13.49
C ILE A 238 -27.48 4.00 14.26
N ASP A 239 -28.26 3.71 15.28
CA ASP A 239 -28.95 4.74 16.06
C ASP A 239 -27.95 5.61 16.83
N ASP A 240 -26.91 5.01 17.41
CA ASP A 240 -25.84 5.74 18.10
C ASP A 240 -25.02 6.60 17.14
N GLN A 241 -24.79 6.13 15.89
CA GLN A 241 -24.04 6.89 14.89
C GLN A 241 -24.73 8.20 14.51
N PHE A 242 -26.06 8.20 14.39
CA PHE A 242 -26.83 9.38 13.98
C PHE A 242 -27.43 10.16 15.14
N LYS A 243 -27.36 9.68 16.38
CA LYS A 243 -27.99 10.29 17.54
C LYS A 243 -27.66 11.79 17.66
N ARG A 244 -26.40 12.11 17.68
CA ARG A 244 -25.95 13.51 17.87
C ARG A 244 -26.30 14.39 16.69
N LEU A 245 -26.23 13.87 15.47
CA LEU A 245 -26.66 14.58 14.26
C LEU A 245 -28.15 14.97 14.35
N LEU A 246 -29.00 14.02 14.77
CA LEU A 246 -30.45 14.25 14.90
C LEU A 246 -30.82 15.19 16.04
N GLU A 247 -30.05 15.23 17.14
CA GLU A 247 -30.23 16.23 18.20
C GLU A 247 -30.02 17.67 17.67
N LEU A 248 -29.05 17.84 16.76
CA LEU A 248 -28.70 19.15 16.19
C LEU A 248 -29.58 19.52 14.98
N ARG A 249 -29.91 18.53 14.15
CA ARG A 249 -30.66 18.69 12.89
C ARG A 249 -31.74 17.61 12.73
N PRO A 250 -32.86 17.70 13.45
CA PRO A 250 -33.87 16.64 13.49
C PRO A 250 -34.57 16.37 12.15
N ASN A 251 -34.48 17.29 11.20
CA ASN A 251 -35.15 17.19 9.89
C ASN A 251 -34.15 16.97 8.73
N THR A 252 -32.91 16.63 9.02
CA THR A 252 -31.89 16.35 7.99
C THR A 252 -32.09 14.96 7.38
N PRO A 253 -31.83 14.76 6.06
CA PRO A 253 -31.68 13.42 5.52
C PRO A 253 -30.46 12.73 6.14
N LEU A 254 -30.56 11.42 6.40
CA LEU A 254 -29.46 10.64 6.96
C LEU A 254 -28.71 9.91 5.85
N MET A 255 -27.38 9.96 5.93
CA MET A 255 -26.49 9.26 5.01
C MET A 255 -25.20 8.79 5.71
N CYS A 256 -24.88 7.52 5.56
CA CYS A 256 -23.52 7.03 5.78
C CYS A 256 -22.74 7.18 4.48
N SER A 257 -21.92 8.22 4.38
CA SER A 257 -21.22 8.55 3.13
C SER A 257 -19.96 7.72 2.88
N LYS A 258 -19.55 6.87 3.84
CA LYS A 258 -18.46 5.90 3.72
C LYS A 258 -18.75 4.74 4.66
N PHE A 259 -19.41 3.70 4.13
CA PHE A 259 -19.75 2.48 4.87
C PHE A 259 -18.75 1.38 4.52
N TRP A 260 -17.82 1.06 5.43
CA TRP A 260 -16.73 0.11 5.17
C TRP A 260 -17.24 -1.33 5.06
N SER A 261 -17.02 -1.93 3.87
CA SER A 261 -17.41 -3.31 3.56
C SER A 261 -16.31 -4.33 3.82
N GLY A 262 -15.08 -3.87 3.91
CA GLY A 262 -13.85 -4.64 4.06
C GLY A 262 -12.74 -3.80 4.67
N TRP A 263 -11.49 -4.12 4.34
CA TRP A 263 -10.31 -3.34 4.70
C TRP A 263 -9.19 -3.58 3.69
N PHE A 264 -8.15 -2.79 3.74
CA PHE A 264 -6.99 -2.84 2.84
C PHE A 264 -5.80 -3.54 3.51
N ASP A 265 -4.92 -4.08 2.69
CA ASP A 265 -3.74 -4.80 3.15
C ASP A 265 -2.51 -3.90 3.30
N HIS A 266 -1.66 -4.24 4.27
CA HIS A 266 -0.34 -3.66 4.46
C HIS A 266 0.74 -4.71 4.18
N TRP A 267 1.86 -4.26 3.61
CA TRP A 267 3.03 -5.11 3.48
C TRP A 267 3.52 -5.61 4.86
N GLY A 268 3.71 -6.93 4.99
CA GLY A 268 4.13 -7.58 6.23
C GLY A 268 3.00 -7.84 7.24
N ALA A 269 1.74 -7.56 6.90
CA ALA A 269 0.58 -7.82 7.74
C ALA A 269 -0.36 -8.85 7.10
N LYS A 270 -1.22 -9.45 7.91
CA LYS A 270 -2.21 -10.44 7.46
C LYS A 270 -3.21 -9.83 6.48
N HIS A 271 -3.61 -10.60 5.48
CA HIS A 271 -4.69 -10.26 4.56
C HIS A 271 -6.01 -9.99 5.32
N GLU A 272 -6.62 -8.86 5.01
CA GLU A 272 -7.81 -8.35 5.69
C GLU A 272 -9.09 -8.87 5.02
N THR A 273 -9.98 -9.44 5.82
CA THR A 273 -11.30 -9.88 5.37
C THR A 273 -12.37 -9.46 6.37
N ARG A 274 -13.59 -9.24 5.90
CA ARG A 274 -14.75 -8.87 6.74
C ARG A 274 -15.96 -9.73 6.40
N SER A 275 -16.82 -9.97 7.39
CA SER A 275 -18.01 -10.78 7.25
C SER A 275 -19.03 -10.18 6.28
N ALA A 276 -19.42 -10.95 5.26
CA ALA A 276 -20.50 -10.57 4.35
C ALA A 276 -21.88 -10.49 5.06
N ASP A 277 -22.09 -11.27 6.11
CA ASP A 277 -23.36 -11.25 6.85
C ASP A 277 -23.49 -9.98 7.70
N GLU A 278 -22.40 -9.53 8.33
CA GLU A 278 -22.37 -8.24 9.03
C GLU A 278 -22.55 -7.05 8.07
N LEU A 279 -22.00 -7.14 6.87
CA LEU A 279 -22.23 -6.12 5.83
C LEU A 279 -23.70 -6.03 5.47
N VAL A 280 -24.32 -7.15 5.10
CA VAL A 280 -25.74 -7.22 4.71
C VAL A 280 -26.65 -6.78 5.84
N LYS A 281 -26.35 -7.15 7.09
CA LYS A 281 -27.07 -6.70 8.28
C LYS A 281 -27.06 -5.17 8.41
N GLY A 282 -25.89 -4.55 8.37
CA GLY A 282 -25.77 -3.09 8.47
C GLY A 282 -26.47 -2.35 7.33
N MET A 283 -26.32 -2.83 6.08
CA MET A 283 -27.05 -2.28 4.93
C MET A 283 -28.56 -2.40 5.09
N LYS A 284 -29.06 -3.56 5.54
CA LYS A 284 -30.49 -3.78 5.80
C LYS A 284 -31.03 -2.82 6.85
N GLU A 285 -30.31 -2.64 7.96
CA GLU A 285 -30.70 -1.72 9.03
C GLU A 285 -30.78 -0.26 8.56
N MET A 286 -29.89 0.18 7.68
CA MET A 286 -29.96 1.52 7.06
C MET A 286 -31.16 1.62 6.11
N LEU A 287 -31.34 0.65 5.21
CA LEU A 287 -32.42 0.67 4.22
C LEU A 287 -33.82 0.61 4.85
N ASP A 288 -34.03 -0.19 5.91
CA ASP A 288 -35.28 -0.24 6.66
C ASP A 288 -35.66 1.13 7.29
N ARG A 289 -34.68 2.03 7.48
CA ARG A 289 -34.86 3.38 8.00
C ARG A 289 -34.79 4.47 6.92
N ASN A 290 -34.75 4.10 5.64
CA ASN A 290 -34.53 5.02 4.50
C ASN A 290 -33.23 5.86 4.63
N ILE A 291 -32.19 5.32 5.26
CA ILE A 291 -30.88 5.95 5.37
C ILE A 291 -30.09 5.67 4.09
N SER A 292 -29.60 6.71 3.47
CA SER A 292 -28.71 6.61 2.30
C SER A 292 -27.31 6.14 2.70
N PHE A 293 -26.59 5.49 1.77
CA PHE A 293 -25.23 5.02 2.02
C PHE A 293 -24.34 5.07 0.76
N SER A 294 -23.03 5.15 0.98
CA SER A 294 -21.99 4.85 -0.02
C SER A 294 -21.18 3.66 0.47
N LEU A 295 -21.22 2.56 -0.29
CA LEU A 295 -20.53 1.31 0.06
C LEU A 295 -19.05 1.40 -0.30
N TYR A 296 -18.21 1.54 0.71
CA TYR A 296 -16.76 1.68 0.59
C TYR A 296 -16.04 0.38 0.98
N MET A 297 -15.42 -0.37 0.08
CA MET A 297 -15.46 -0.25 -1.38
C MET A 297 -16.51 -1.19 -1.94
N THR A 298 -17.19 -0.79 -3.00
CA THR A 298 -17.96 -1.73 -3.83
C THR A 298 -17.02 -2.49 -4.77
N HIS A 299 -15.98 -1.79 -5.28
CA HIS A 299 -14.86 -2.34 -6.00
C HIS A 299 -13.60 -1.53 -5.65
N GLY A 300 -12.62 -2.18 -5.06
CA GLY A 300 -11.38 -1.52 -4.65
C GLY A 300 -10.42 -1.30 -5.82
N GLY A 301 -10.20 -2.30 -6.64
CA GLY A 301 -9.27 -2.27 -7.78
C GLY A 301 -7.81 -2.36 -7.38
N THR A 302 -6.93 -1.73 -8.15
CA THR A 302 -5.47 -1.82 -8.03
C THR A 302 -4.82 -0.44 -7.94
N SER A 303 -3.96 -0.22 -6.97
CA SER A 303 -3.09 0.97 -6.89
C SER A 303 -1.89 0.80 -7.81
N PHE A 304 -2.13 0.79 -9.14
CA PHE A 304 -1.11 0.58 -10.16
C PHE A 304 0.12 1.45 -9.96
N GLY A 305 1.31 0.94 -10.33
CA GLY A 305 2.56 1.66 -10.23
C GLY A 305 2.91 2.02 -8.77
N HIS A 306 3.04 3.30 -8.49
CA HIS A 306 3.50 3.84 -7.20
C HIS A 306 2.38 4.46 -6.33
N TRP A 307 1.11 4.27 -6.71
CA TRP A 307 0.00 5.01 -6.11
C TRP A 307 -0.48 4.50 -4.74
N GLY A 308 -0.05 3.34 -4.28
CA GLY A 308 -0.32 2.90 -2.90
C GLY A 308 0.34 3.82 -1.88
N GLY A 309 -0.38 4.24 -0.85
CA GLY A 309 0.09 5.10 0.23
C GLY A 309 0.63 4.30 1.43
N ALA A 310 0.60 4.94 2.61
CA ALA A 310 0.94 4.30 3.88
C ALA A 310 0.10 4.89 5.01
N ASN A 311 -0.11 4.12 6.08
CA ASN A 311 -0.85 4.57 7.25
C ASN A 311 0.04 5.23 8.31
N PHE A 312 -0.61 5.98 9.21
CA PHE A 312 -0.09 6.71 10.35
C PHE A 312 -0.82 6.21 11.63
N PRO A 313 -0.26 6.24 12.87
CA PRO A 313 0.99 6.91 13.27
C PRO A 313 2.26 6.11 12.96
N ASN A 314 2.20 4.79 12.93
CA ASN A 314 3.34 3.97 12.54
C ASN A 314 3.35 3.83 11.02
N PHE A 315 4.52 3.99 10.39
CA PHE A 315 4.65 3.81 8.95
C PHE A 315 4.23 2.38 8.57
N SER A 316 3.15 2.27 7.79
CA SER A 316 2.54 0.99 7.40
C SER A 316 2.16 1.08 5.92
N PRO A 317 3.06 0.69 5.00
CA PRO A 317 2.82 0.85 3.56
C PRO A 317 1.78 -0.14 3.07
N THR A 318 0.84 0.35 2.24
CA THR A 318 -0.24 -0.45 1.67
C THR A 318 0.24 -1.28 0.48
N CYS A 319 -0.38 -2.45 0.28
CA CYS A 319 -0.13 -3.31 -0.87
C CYS A 319 -0.58 -2.65 -2.18
N THR A 320 -0.10 -3.18 -3.30
CA THR A 320 -0.52 -2.74 -4.64
C THR A 320 -1.97 -3.09 -4.93
N SER A 321 -2.40 -4.31 -4.58
CA SER A 321 -3.81 -4.67 -4.62
C SER A 321 -4.60 -3.84 -3.61
N TYR A 322 -5.67 -3.24 -4.08
CA TYR A 322 -6.68 -2.61 -3.24
C TYR A 322 -7.97 -3.45 -3.27
N ASP A 323 -7.83 -4.76 -3.20
CA ASP A 323 -8.94 -5.71 -3.27
C ASP A 323 -10.04 -5.38 -2.25
N TYR A 324 -9.64 -4.98 -1.05
CA TYR A 324 -10.52 -4.47 0.02
C TYR A 324 -11.51 -5.53 0.54
N ASP A 325 -11.39 -6.78 0.14
CA ASP A 325 -12.44 -7.78 0.34
C ASP A 325 -13.82 -7.28 -0.13
N ALA A 326 -13.82 -6.55 -1.26
CA ALA A 326 -14.99 -5.88 -1.81
C ALA A 326 -15.97 -6.85 -2.48
N PRO A 327 -17.26 -6.47 -2.66
CA PRO A 327 -18.21 -7.27 -3.44
C PRO A 327 -17.77 -7.56 -4.88
N ILE A 328 -17.11 -6.60 -5.55
CA ILE A 328 -16.48 -6.81 -6.86
C ILE A 328 -14.97 -6.86 -6.61
N GLY A 329 -14.34 -8.00 -6.85
CA GLY A 329 -12.92 -8.22 -6.62
C GLY A 329 -12.02 -7.45 -7.58
N GLU A 330 -10.70 -7.50 -7.36
CA GLU A 330 -9.69 -6.69 -8.03
C GLU A 330 -9.77 -6.73 -9.56
N SER A 331 -9.91 -7.91 -10.17
CA SER A 331 -10.09 -8.09 -11.62
C SER A 331 -11.50 -7.83 -12.13
N GLY A 332 -12.44 -7.47 -11.24
CA GLY A 332 -13.87 -7.32 -11.55
C GLY A 332 -14.66 -8.60 -11.44
N ASN A 333 -14.07 -9.63 -10.88
CA ASN A 333 -14.74 -10.89 -10.56
C ASN A 333 -15.81 -10.68 -9.49
N ILE A 334 -16.91 -11.42 -9.63
CA ILE A 334 -18.05 -11.38 -8.73
C ILE A 334 -17.79 -12.30 -7.54
N THR A 335 -17.80 -11.72 -6.33
CA THR A 335 -17.51 -12.46 -5.08
C THR A 335 -18.78 -13.02 -4.44
N PRO A 336 -18.67 -13.98 -3.48
CA PRO A 336 -19.82 -14.41 -2.69
C PRO A 336 -20.50 -13.25 -1.94
N LYS A 337 -19.75 -12.24 -1.52
CA LYS A 337 -20.24 -11.01 -0.87
C LYS A 337 -21.18 -10.22 -1.79
N TYR A 338 -20.85 -10.13 -3.08
CA TYR A 338 -21.69 -9.49 -4.08
C TYR A 338 -23.07 -10.13 -4.17
N HIS A 339 -23.15 -11.46 -4.23
CA HIS A 339 -24.44 -12.16 -4.33
C HIS A 339 -25.32 -11.89 -3.11
N LYS A 340 -24.76 -11.89 -1.89
CA LYS A 340 -25.51 -11.57 -0.67
C LYS A 340 -26.04 -10.12 -0.67
N VAL A 341 -25.22 -9.17 -1.10
CA VAL A 341 -25.64 -7.76 -1.22
C VAL A 341 -26.71 -7.60 -2.30
N ARG A 342 -26.53 -8.24 -3.46
CA ARG A 342 -27.53 -8.22 -4.55
C ARG A 342 -28.88 -8.80 -4.09
N ASP A 343 -28.87 -9.90 -3.36
CA ASP A 343 -30.11 -10.53 -2.85
C ASP A 343 -30.81 -9.65 -1.82
N LEU A 344 -30.06 -8.93 -0.98
CA LEU A 344 -30.62 -7.91 -0.10
C LEU A 344 -31.30 -6.79 -0.91
N LEU A 345 -30.56 -6.19 -1.87
CA LEU A 345 -31.03 -5.00 -2.61
C LEU A 345 -32.24 -5.26 -3.49
N LYS A 346 -32.46 -6.49 -3.93
CA LYS A 346 -33.71 -6.91 -4.64
C LYS A 346 -34.97 -6.59 -3.84
N ASN A 347 -34.92 -6.63 -2.51
CA ASN A 347 -36.07 -6.37 -1.64
C ASN A 347 -36.41 -4.88 -1.51
N TYR A 348 -35.54 -3.99 -2.01
CA TYR A 348 -35.69 -2.53 -1.93
C TYR A 348 -35.80 -1.88 -3.34
N LEU A 349 -36.21 -2.67 -4.33
CA LEU A 349 -36.54 -2.15 -5.65
C LEU A 349 -37.95 -1.59 -5.68
N PRO A 350 -38.25 -0.62 -6.55
CA PRO A 350 -39.62 -0.21 -6.85
C PRO A 350 -40.45 -1.42 -7.33
N GLU A 351 -41.74 -1.40 -7.00
CA GLU A 351 -42.67 -2.47 -7.43
C GLU A 351 -42.63 -2.69 -8.94
N GLY A 352 -42.51 -3.94 -9.35
CA GLY A 352 -42.42 -4.34 -10.76
C GLY A 352 -41.05 -4.14 -11.42
N SER A 353 -40.06 -3.64 -10.68
CA SER A 353 -38.70 -3.48 -11.18
C SER A 353 -37.85 -4.73 -10.93
N THR A 354 -36.87 -4.98 -11.82
CA THR A 354 -35.88 -6.06 -11.67
C THR A 354 -34.47 -5.53 -11.84
N LEU A 355 -33.50 -6.19 -11.21
CA LEU A 355 -32.09 -5.86 -11.43
C LEU A 355 -31.65 -6.35 -12.82
N PRO A 356 -30.80 -5.59 -13.51
CA PRO A 356 -30.16 -6.05 -14.75
C PRO A 356 -29.34 -7.32 -14.50
N ASP A 357 -29.02 -8.02 -15.59
CA ASP A 357 -28.09 -9.15 -15.54
C ASP A 357 -26.70 -8.70 -15.12
N ILE A 358 -25.99 -9.58 -14.41
CA ILE A 358 -24.58 -9.37 -14.09
C ILE A 358 -23.78 -9.42 -15.39
N PRO A 359 -22.88 -8.46 -15.66
CA PRO A 359 -22.06 -8.50 -16.85
C PRO A 359 -21.21 -9.77 -16.91
N ASP A 360 -20.91 -10.22 -18.13
CA ASP A 360 -20.05 -11.38 -18.36
C ASP A 360 -18.68 -11.14 -17.72
N ALA A 361 -18.11 -12.18 -17.13
CA ALA A 361 -16.79 -12.11 -16.53
C ALA A 361 -15.72 -11.82 -17.59
N ILE A 362 -14.75 -10.96 -17.26
CA ILE A 362 -13.57 -10.75 -18.08
C ILE A 362 -12.74 -12.05 -18.02
N PRO A 363 -12.35 -12.64 -19.17
CA PRO A 363 -11.60 -13.88 -19.19
C PRO A 363 -10.25 -13.73 -18.47
N THR A 364 -9.91 -14.69 -17.63
CA THR A 364 -8.57 -14.85 -17.06
C THR A 364 -7.79 -15.91 -17.83
N ILE A 365 -6.46 -15.73 -17.93
CA ILE A 365 -5.55 -16.65 -18.61
C ILE A 365 -4.37 -17.00 -17.70
N SER A 366 -3.84 -18.21 -17.88
CA SER A 366 -2.53 -18.58 -17.38
C SER A 366 -1.45 -18.29 -18.43
N ILE A 367 -0.27 -17.89 -18.00
CA ILE A 367 0.92 -17.72 -18.82
C ILE A 367 1.95 -18.70 -18.29
N PRO A 368 2.49 -19.64 -19.12
CA PRO A 368 3.53 -20.56 -18.67
C PRO A 368 4.74 -19.80 -18.13
N THR A 369 5.46 -20.43 -17.19
CA THR A 369 6.71 -19.89 -16.64
C THR A 369 7.69 -19.53 -17.76
N PHE A 370 8.26 -18.34 -17.69
CA PHE A 370 9.29 -17.86 -18.61
C PHE A 370 10.37 -17.10 -17.86
N GLU A 371 11.59 -17.09 -18.43
CA GLU A 371 12.77 -16.46 -17.85
C GLU A 371 12.98 -15.05 -18.40
N LEU A 372 13.41 -14.13 -17.54
CA LEU A 372 13.92 -12.81 -17.92
C LEU A 372 15.44 -12.94 -18.15
N THR A 373 15.83 -13.03 -19.41
CA THR A 373 17.21 -13.45 -19.82
C THR A 373 18.20 -12.29 -19.89
N GLU A 374 17.76 -11.07 -19.72
CA GLU A 374 18.62 -9.87 -19.79
C GLU A 374 18.53 -9.09 -18.47
N ALA A 375 19.66 -8.59 -18.00
CA ALA A 375 19.73 -7.78 -16.79
C ALA A 375 20.59 -6.53 -16.97
N ALA A 376 20.29 -5.48 -16.22
CA ALA A 376 21.05 -4.23 -16.17
C ALA A 376 21.28 -3.84 -14.70
N PRO A 377 22.49 -4.10 -14.15
CA PRO A 377 22.83 -3.72 -12.78
C PRO A 377 22.63 -2.21 -12.55
N LEU A 378 21.98 -1.82 -11.43
CA LEU A 378 21.64 -0.43 -11.17
C LEU A 378 22.87 0.46 -11.10
N PHE A 379 23.91 0.04 -10.40
CA PHE A 379 25.14 0.82 -10.22
C PHE A 379 25.94 1.05 -11.51
N GLU A 380 25.77 0.21 -12.52
CA GLU A 380 26.37 0.40 -13.87
C GLU A 380 25.50 1.34 -14.75
N ASN A 381 24.29 1.69 -14.32
CA ASN A 381 23.27 2.38 -15.09
C ASN A 381 22.74 3.63 -14.37
N LEU A 382 23.55 4.24 -13.49
CA LEU A 382 23.18 5.44 -12.77
C LEU A 382 23.02 6.64 -13.73
N PRO A 383 22.10 7.57 -13.47
CA PRO A 383 21.98 8.82 -14.20
C PRO A 383 23.13 9.79 -13.84
N GLU A 384 23.08 11.01 -14.37
CA GLU A 384 24.01 12.07 -13.98
C GLU A 384 23.85 12.45 -12.51
N ALA A 385 24.96 12.60 -11.80
CA ALA A 385 25.01 12.98 -10.41
C ALA A 385 24.67 14.46 -10.19
N LYS A 386 23.88 14.74 -9.15
CA LYS A 386 23.72 16.08 -8.58
C LYS A 386 24.61 16.19 -7.34
N ILE A 387 25.27 17.33 -7.14
CA ILE A 387 26.21 17.54 -6.03
C ILE A 387 25.56 18.38 -4.94
N THR A 388 25.71 17.98 -3.68
CA THR A 388 25.28 18.75 -2.53
C THR A 388 26.26 18.59 -1.36
N GLU A 389 26.41 19.62 -0.54
CA GLU A 389 27.22 19.52 0.68
C GLU A 389 26.53 18.70 1.76
N ASP A 390 25.26 19.00 2.01
CA ASP A 390 24.45 18.38 3.07
C ASP A 390 23.40 17.43 2.49
N ILE A 391 22.95 16.48 3.31
CA ILE A 391 21.79 15.62 2.98
C ILE A 391 20.55 16.48 2.75
N ARG A 392 19.77 16.08 1.74
CA ARG A 392 18.47 16.67 1.39
C ARG A 392 17.51 15.56 1.01
N SER A 393 16.21 15.79 1.25
CA SER A 393 15.16 14.88 0.86
C SER A 393 15.01 14.77 -0.66
N MET A 394 14.31 13.75 -1.12
CA MET A 394 14.08 13.43 -2.53
C MET A 394 13.37 14.60 -3.27
N GLU A 395 12.43 15.29 -2.61
CA GLU A 395 11.66 16.39 -3.17
C GLU A 395 12.56 17.60 -3.52
N PHE A 396 13.64 17.80 -2.76
CA PHE A 396 14.63 18.85 -3.05
C PHE A 396 15.31 18.64 -4.42
N PHE A 397 15.44 17.39 -4.84
CA PHE A 397 16.07 17.01 -6.11
C PHE A 397 15.06 16.83 -7.25
N ASP A 398 13.82 17.33 -7.10
CA ASP A 398 12.74 17.21 -8.09
C ASP A 398 12.34 15.77 -8.40
N GLN A 399 12.27 14.93 -7.37
CA GLN A 399 11.81 13.56 -7.50
C GLN A 399 10.73 13.26 -6.47
N GLY A 400 9.58 12.76 -6.92
CA GLY A 400 8.47 12.41 -6.05
C GLY A 400 8.44 10.93 -5.66
N TRP A 401 8.87 10.05 -6.56
CA TRP A 401 8.72 8.60 -6.43
C TRP A 401 9.95 7.86 -6.94
N GLY A 402 10.12 6.61 -6.52
CA GLY A 402 11.23 5.75 -6.90
C GLY A 402 12.29 5.64 -5.84
N SER A 403 13.54 5.51 -6.25
CA SER A 403 14.68 5.41 -5.34
C SER A 403 15.63 6.58 -5.54
N ILE A 404 16.42 6.86 -4.50
CA ILE A 404 17.48 7.87 -4.54
C ILE A 404 18.75 7.27 -3.96
N LEU A 405 19.88 7.45 -4.65
CA LEU A 405 21.17 7.01 -4.18
C LEU A 405 21.98 8.22 -3.69
N TYR A 406 22.47 8.09 -2.46
CA TYR A 406 23.41 9.05 -1.83
C TYR A 406 24.77 8.41 -1.78
N ARG A 407 25.78 9.02 -2.42
CA ARG A 407 27.16 8.54 -2.46
C ARG A 407 28.11 9.56 -1.85
N THR A 408 29.03 9.10 -0.99
CA THR A 408 30.13 9.93 -0.48
C THR A 408 31.37 9.07 -0.26
N THR A 409 32.49 9.72 0.07
CA THR A 409 33.78 9.08 0.35
C THR A 409 34.11 9.19 1.84
N LEU A 410 34.50 8.08 2.46
CA LEU A 410 34.84 8.01 3.87
C LEU A 410 36.34 8.17 4.12
N SER A 411 36.67 8.73 5.29
CA SER A 411 38.04 8.78 5.81
C SER A 411 38.48 7.40 6.33
N ALA A 412 39.78 7.17 6.42
CA ALA A 412 40.29 5.94 7.05
C ALA A 412 39.86 5.84 8.52
N SER A 413 39.56 4.60 8.95
CA SER A 413 39.34 4.23 10.32
C SER A 413 39.98 2.88 10.60
N SER A 414 40.77 2.78 11.67
CA SER A 414 41.35 1.51 12.13
C SER A 414 40.41 0.72 13.05
N GLU A 415 39.29 1.34 13.43
CA GLU A 415 38.28 0.75 14.33
C GLU A 415 36.93 0.64 13.63
N GLU A 416 36.09 -0.22 14.14
CA GLU A 416 34.67 -0.31 13.75
C GLU A 416 33.98 1.02 14.09
N GLN A 417 33.11 1.48 13.19
CA GLN A 417 32.29 2.67 13.36
C GLN A 417 30.82 2.33 13.19
N THR A 418 29.94 3.07 13.85
CA THR A 418 28.49 2.97 13.61
C THR A 418 28.06 4.07 12.65
N LEU A 419 27.52 3.67 11.50
CA LEU A 419 26.81 4.58 10.60
C LEU A 419 25.39 4.78 11.13
N ILE A 420 25.00 6.02 11.37
CA ILE A 420 23.66 6.40 11.82
C ILE A 420 23.01 7.20 10.69
N ILE A 421 21.87 6.74 10.21
CA ILE A 421 21.06 7.39 9.19
C ILE A 421 19.76 7.84 9.85
N THR A 422 19.67 9.12 10.15
CA THR A 422 18.48 9.68 10.82
C THR A 422 17.39 9.97 9.79
N GLU A 423 16.22 9.39 10.00
CA GLU A 423 15.04 9.53 9.15
C GLU A 423 15.31 9.12 7.69
N ALA A 424 15.61 7.84 7.47
CA ALA A 424 15.65 7.21 6.14
C ALA A 424 14.23 6.70 5.74
N HIS A 425 13.67 7.29 4.72
CA HIS A 425 12.29 7.04 4.26
C HIS A 425 12.28 6.42 2.86
N ASP A 426 12.11 5.06 2.68
CA ASP A 426 11.57 4.13 3.70
C ASP A 426 12.40 2.84 3.82
N TRP A 427 12.89 2.28 2.70
CA TRP A 427 13.67 1.04 2.65
C TRP A 427 15.07 1.34 2.11
N THR A 428 16.10 1.01 2.87
CA THR A 428 17.45 1.50 2.64
C THR A 428 18.44 0.36 2.53
N GLN A 429 19.29 0.39 1.51
CA GLN A 429 20.45 -0.48 1.39
C GLN A 429 21.73 0.33 1.53
N VAL A 430 22.68 -0.19 2.32
CA VAL A 430 24.00 0.41 2.54
C VAL A 430 25.06 -0.45 1.88
N PHE A 431 25.93 0.19 1.09
CA PHE A 431 27.04 -0.47 0.40
C PHE A 431 28.36 0.22 0.73
N ILE A 432 29.41 -0.59 0.87
CA ILE A 432 30.81 -0.14 1.04
C ILE A 432 31.63 -0.67 -0.14
N ASN A 433 32.23 0.23 -0.95
CA ASN A 433 32.96 -0.11 -2.17
C ASN A 433 32.16 -1.06 -3.11
N GLY A 434 30.84 -0.86 -3.18
CA GLY A 434 29.93 -1.66 -3.98
C GLY A 434 29.44 -2.96 -3.33
N GLU A 435 29.96 -3.36 -2.17
CA GLU A 435 29.47 -4.52 -1.44
C GLU A 435 28.37 -4.14 -0.44
N LYS A 436 27.24 -4.84 -0.46
CA LYS A 436 26.12 -4.59 0.44
C LYS A 436 26.49 -5.01 1.87
N VAL A 437 26.38 -4.08 2.83
CA VAL A 437 26.66 -4.32 4.23
C VAL A 437 25.42 -4.32 5.12
N ALA A 438 24.32 -3.69 4.68
CA ALA A 438 23.05 -3.71 5.43
C ALA A 438 21.85 -3.44 4.55
N THR A 439 20.70 -3.86 5.06
CA THR A 439 19.37 -3.38 4.65
C THR A 439 18.65 -2.87 5.91
N LEU A 440 18.13 -1.64 5.85
CA LEU A 440 17.44 -0.98 6.96
C LEU A 440 16.02 -0.66 6.52
N SER A 441 15.04 -0.89 7.37
CA SER A 441 13.62 -0.69 7.07
C SER A 441 12.96 0.27 8.07
N ARG A 442 12.33 1.32 7.54
CA ARG A 442 11.49 2.22 8.34
C ARG A 442 10.33 1.47 9.02
N LEU A 443 9.79 0.42 8.36
CA LEU A 443 8.74 -0.42 8.94
C LEU A 443 9.15 -1.05 10.27
N LYS A 444 10.47 -1.31 10.43
CA LYS A 444 11.07 -1.87 11.65
C LYS A 444 11.70 -0.83 12.57
N GLY A 445 11.76 0.44 12.17
CA GLY A 445 12.44 1.48 12.93
C GLY A 445 13.97 1.43 12.87
N GLU A 446 14.53 0.80 11.84
CA GLU A 446 15.98 0.63 11.66
C GLU A 446 16.64 1.90 11.09
N GLY A 447 17.72 2.36 11.70
CA GLY A 447 18.42 3.59 11.27
C GLY A 447 19.94 3.55 11.46
N SER A 448 20.54 2.39 11.81
CA SER A 448 21.99 2.31 12.03
C SER A 448 22.59 0.97 11.62
N VAL A 449 23.88 0.99 11.27
CA VAL A 449 24.64 -0.21 10.92
C VAL A 449 26.10 -0.06 11.35
N LYS A 450 26.72 -1.14 11.79
CA LYS A 450 28.14 -1.20 12.07
C LYS A 450 28.95 -1.37 10.79
N LEU A 451 29.94 -0.54 10.60
CA LEU A 451 30.89 -0.59 9.49
C LEU A 451 32.25 -1.08 9.95
N PRO A 452 32.91 -1.99 9.21
CA PRO A 452 34.24 -2.49 9.56
C PRO A 452 35.30 -1.37 9.46
N PRO A 453 36.55 -1.60 9.94
CA PRO A 453 37.67 -0.72 9.68
C PRO A 453 37.83 -0.41 8.18
N MET A 454 38.12 0.83 7.84
CA MET A 454 38.08 1.32 6.45
C MET A 454 39.37 2.06 6.06
N GLN A 455 39.68 2.01 4.77
CA GLN A 455 40.76 2.80 4.17
C GLN A 455 40.27 4.20 3.79
N ALA A 456 41.19 5.16 3.67
CA ALA A 456 40.84 6.46 3.11
C ALA A 456 40.38 6.29 1.64
N GLY A 457 39.31 6.98 1.28
CA GLY A 457 38.73 6.88 -0.05
C GLY A 457 37.69 5.74 -0.22
N THR A 458 37.34 5.05 0.86
CA THR A 458 36.24 4.07 0.84
C THR A 458 34.94 4.75 0.40
N GLN A 459 34.29 4.21 -0.63
CA GLN A 459 33.01 4.68 -1.13
C GLN A 459 31.88 4.16 -0.25
N LEU A 460 31.04 5.06 0.21
CA LEU A 460 29.76 4.75 0.87
C LEU A 460 28.61 5.07 -0.07
N ASP A 461 27.78 4.09 -0.34
CA ASP A 461 26.53 4.22 -1.09
C ASP A 461 25.34 3.91 -0.18
N ILE A 462 24.37 4.81 -0.10
CA ILE A 462 23.12 4.64 0.62
C ILE A 462 21.98 4.76 -0.40
N LEU A 463 21.39 3.63 -0.79
CA LEU A 463 20.27 3.58 -1.71
C LEU A 463 18.97 3.52 -0.91
N VAL A 464 18.12 4.52 -1.06
CA VAL A 464 16.82 4.61 -0.37
C VAL A 464 15.69 4.47 -1.38
N GLU A 465 14.85 3.46 -1.21
CA GLU A 465 13.60 3.32 -1.95
C GLU A 465 12.48 4.03 -1.19
N ALA A 466 11.81 4.96 -1.85
CA ALA A 466 10.61 5.59 -1.35
C ALA A 466 9.40 4.68 -1.61
N MET A 467 8.77 4.20 -0.56
CA MET A 467 7.45 3.57 -0.63
C MET A 467 6.36 4.65 -0.64
N GLY A 468 5.09 4.29 -0.54
CA GLY A 468 4.00 5.27 -0.50
C GLY A 468 4.14 6.26 0.65
N ARG A 469 3.81 7.55 0.41
CA ARG A 469 3.69 8.53 1.48
C ARG A 469 2.46 8.25 2.33
N MET A 470 2.58 8.59 3.60
CA MET A 470 1.45 8.47 4.53
C MET A 470 0.25 9.27 4.01
N ASN A 471 -0.92 8.66 4.10
CA ASN A 471 -2.18 9.18 3.56
C ASN A 471 -3.15 9.68 4.62
N PHE A 472 -2.79 9.64 5.90
CA PHE A 472 -3.71 9.97 6.99
C PHE A 472 -3.06 10.80 8.11
N GLY A 473 -3.89 11.62 8.79
CA GLY A 473 -3.49 12.44 9.92
C GLY A 473 -2.34 13.40 9.59
N LYS A 474 -1.53 13.74 10.59
CA LYS A 474 -0.32 14.58 10.40
C LYS A 474 0.82 13.85 9.68
N GLY A 475 0.69 12.56 9.44
CA GLY A 475 1.64 11.77 8.65
C GLY A 475 1.77 12.21 7.18
N ILE A 476 0.84 13.00 6.64
CA ILE A 476 0.92 13.53 5.26
C ILE A 476 2.15 14.42 5.01
N TYR A 477 2.85 14.88 6.06
CA TYR A 477 4.16 15.53 5.97
C TYR A 477 5.29 14.49 5.86
N ASP A 478 5.25 13.65 4.84
CA ASP A 478 6.14 12.50 4.67
C ASP A 478 7.15 12.74 3.52
N TRP A 479 8.22 13.49 3.82
CA TRP A 479 9.36 13.63 2.90
C TRP A 479 10.04 12.29 2.67
N LYS A 480 10.60 12.08 1.47
CA LYS A 480 11.24 10.82 1.07
C LYS A 480 12.76 10.97 0.90
N GLY A 481 13.46 9.83 0.88
CA GLY A 481 14.92 9.77 0.92
C GLY A 481 15.44 9.92 2.35
N ILE A 482 16.64 10.49 2.53
CA ILE A 482 17.18 10.82 3.85
C ILE A 482 16.78 12.26 4.17
N THR A 483 16.01 12.48 5.22
CA THR A 483 15.40 13.79 5.49
C THR A 483 16.14 14.62 6.53
N GLU A 484 17.01 13.98 7.34
CA GLU A 484 17.74 14.63 8.42
C GLU A 484 19.25 14.63 8.15
N LYS A 485 19.98 13.61 8.63
CA LYS A 485 21.44 13.55 8.56
C LYS A 485 22.00 12.13 8.52
N VAL A 486 23.26 12.02 8.11
CA VAL A 486 24.05 10.80 8.16
C VAL A 486 25.30 11.05 8.97
N GLU A 487 25.58 10.23 9.96
CA GLU A 487 26.68 10.39 10.90
C GLU A 487 27.49 9.10 11.05
N LEU A 488 28.78 9.26 11.32
CA LEU A 488 29.66 8.20 11.78
C LEU A 488 29.99 8.41 13.25
N GLN A 489 29.75 7.39 14.08
CA GLN A 489 30.08 7.36 15.48
C GLN A 489 31.24 6.40 15.77
N SER A 490 32.27 6.84 16.49
CA SER A 490 33.43 6.06 16.90
C SER A 490 33.98 6.60 18.22
N ALA A 491 34.30 5.74 19.18
CA ALA A 491 34.96 6.08 20.47
C ALA A 491 34.37 7.31 21.18
N GLY A 492 33.06 7.53 21.10
CA GLY A 492 32.36 8.67 21.73
C GLY A 492 32.34 9.96 20.91
N GLU A 493 32.92 9.99 19.73
CA GLU A 493 32.83 11.11 18.79
C GLU A 493 31.81 10.80 17.67
N THR A 494 31.04 11.80 17.30
CA THR A 494 30.07 11.72 16.20
C THR A 494 30.44 12.75 15.14
N LYS A 495 30.56 12.31 13.89
CA LYS A 495 30.89 13.15 12.74
C LYS A 495 29.79 13.10 11.68
N THR A 496 29.16 14.22 11.38
CA THR A 496 28.22 14.34 10.27
C THR A 496 28.95 14.22 8.93
N LEU A 497 28.44 13.36 8.03
CA LEU A 497 28.96 13.18 6.69
C LEU A 497 28.45 14.27 5.76
N LYS A 498 29.30 14.72 4.86
CA LYS A 498 29.06 15.80 3.91
C LYS A 498 29.59 15.45 2.52
N ASN A 499 29.32 16.31 1.53
CA ASN A 499 29.79 16.22 0.14
C ASN A 499 29.26 14.96 -0.56
N TRP A 500 28.00 15.04 -0.92
CA TRP A 500 27.25 13.94 -1.51
C TRP A 500 27.08 14.08 -3.02
N GLU A 501 27.22 12.98 -3.71
CA GLU A 501 26.71 12.76 -5.07
C GLU A 501 25.34 12.12 -4.96
N ILE A 502 24.35 12.68 -5.63
CA ILE A 502 22.96 12.25 -5.58
C ILE A 502 22.50 11.76 -6.95
N TYR A 503 21.90 10.57 -6.99
CA TYR A 503 21.41 9.98 -8.22
C TYR A 503 19.91 9.71 -8.10
N ASN A 504 19.13 10.37 -8.96
CA ASN A 504 17.69 10.20 -9.03
C ASN A 504 17.34 8.94 -9.83
N ILE A 505 16.57 8.01 -9.25
CA ILE A 505 16.16 6.74 -9.85
C ILE A 505 14.64 6.70 -9.86
N PRO A 506 13.99 7.35 -10.85
CA PRO A 506 12.52 7.44 -10.91
C PRO A 506 11.88 6.11 -11.29
N VAL A 507 10.61 5.94 -10.94
CA VAL A 507 9.76 4.80 -11.36
C VAL A 507 9.13 5.07 -12.73
N ASP A 508 9.97 5.35 -13.72
CA ASP A 508 9.58 5.69 -15.08
C ASP A 508 9.94 4.55 -16.03
N TYR A 509 8.97 4.13 -16.86
CA TYR A 509 9.20 3.07 -17.85
C TYR A 509 10.31 3.43 -18.85
N ALA A 510 10.32 4.69 -19.34
CA ALA A 510 11.36 5.12 -20.27
C ALA A 510 12.75 5.07 -19.63
N PHE A 511 12.85 5.42 -18.33
CA PHE A 511 14.08 5.29 -17.57
C PHE A 511 14.51 3.84 -17.44
N ALA A 512 13.59 2.92 -17.09
CA ALA A 512 13.87 1.49 -16.97
C ALA A 512 14.25 0.86 -18.34
N LYS A 513 13.51 1.19 -19.40
CA LYS A 513 13.70 0.63 -20.74
C LYS A 513 15.07 0.98 -21.35
N ASN A 514 15.59 2.17 -21.08
CA ASN A 514 16.82 2.71 -21.67
C ASN A 514 18.09 2.32 -20.91
N LYS A 515 18.10 1.20 -20.17
CA LYS A 515 19.28 0.67 -19.48
C LYS A 515 20.14 -0.19 -20.40
N SER A 516 21.40 -0.39 -20.02
CA SER A 516 22.35 -1.24 -20.73
C SER A 516 22.15 -2.70 -20.34
N TYR A 517 21.14 -3.35 -20.94
CA TYR A 517 20.82 -4.75 -20.68
C TYR A 517 21.86 -5.71 -21.26
N LYS A 518 22.24 -6.73 -20.49
CA LYS A 518 23.21 -7.77 -20.85
C LYS A 518 22.69 -9.15 -20.41
N LYS A 519 23.18 -10.22 -21.04
CA LYS A 519 22.90 -11.62 -20.66
C LYS A 519 23.90 -12.17 -19.63
N GLU A 520 24.43 -11.31 -18.78
CA GLU A 520 25.41 -11.65 -17.75
C GLU A 520 24.74 -11.79 -16.39
N PRO A 521 25.23 -12.67 -15.50
CA PRO A 521 24.70 -12.79 -14.14
C PRO A 521 24.85 -11.47 -13.37
N VAL A 522 23.82 -11.13 -12.59
CA VAL A 522 23.85 -10.02 -11.63
C VAL A 522 24.50 -10.51 -10.33
N ILE A 523 25.26 -9.62 -9.66
CA ILE A 523 25.81 -9.90 -8.33
C ILE A 523 24.65 -10.09 -7.35
N SER A 524 24.63 -11.23 -6.66
CA SER A 524 23.58 -11.54 -5.70
C SER A 524 23.45 -10.44 -4.62
N GLY A 525 22.22 -10.07 -4.30
CA GLY A 525 21.91 -9.04 -3.31
C GLY A 525 22.04 -7.60 -3.82
N HIS A 526 22.31 -7.40 -5.12
CA HIS A 526 22.40 -6.07 -5.73
C HIS A 526 21.14 -5.71 -6.53
N PRO A 527 20.75 -4.43 -6.53
CA PRO A 527 19.61 -3.98 -7.33
C PRO A 527 19.92 -4.02 -8.81
N ALA A 528 18.96 -4.54 -9.59
CA ALA A 528 19.07 -4.59 -11.06
C ALA A 528 17.71 -4.54 -11.73
N TYR A 529 17.68 -4.07 -12.98
CA TYR A 529 16.56 -4.25 -13.89
C TYR A 529 16.72 -5.57 -14.63
N TYR A 530 15.66 -6.35 -14.70
CA TYR A 530 15.56 -7.58 -15.46
C TYR A 530 14.57 -7.40 -16.60
N LYS A 531 14.89 -7.94 -17.77
CA LYS A 531 14.06 -7.79 -18.97
C LYS A 531 13.83 -9.12 -19.63
N GLY A 532 12.59 -9.34 -20.07
CA GLY A 532 12.18 -10.52 -20.81
C GLY A 532 11.01 -10.24 -21.73
N THR A 533 10.63 -11.26 -22.50
CA THR A 533 9.43 -11.26 -23.34
C THR A 533 8.66 -12.56 -23.19
N PHE A 534 7.34 -12.49 -23.39
CA PHE A 534 6.48 -13.67 -23.46
C PHE A 534 5.49 -13.51 -24.63
N ILE A 535 4.98 -14.63 -25.12
CA ILE A 535 4.09 -14.66 -26.30
C ILE A 535 2.72 -15.13 -25.87
N LEU A 536 1.68 -14.43 -26.34
CA LEU A 536 0.29 -14.78 -26.10
C LEU A 536 -0.43 -15.10 -27.44
N ASP A 537 -1.14 -16.21 -27.46
CA ASP A 537 -2.07 -16.55 -28.55
C ASP A 537 -3.42 -15.87 -28.37
N LYS A 538 -3.78 -15.55 -27.12
CA LYS A 538 -5.04 -14.89 -26.75
C LYS A 538 -4.83 -14.02 -25.52
N VAL A 539 -5.43 -12.83 -25.51
CA VAL A 539 -5.39 -11.93 -24.37
C VAL A 539 -6.47 -12.23 -23.33
N GLY A 540 -6.19 -11.96 -22.08
CA GLY A 540 -7.08 -12.04 -20.93
C GLY A 540 -6.39 -11.48 -19.70
N ASP A 541 -7.13 -11.27 -18.62
CA ASP A 541 -6.55 -10.85 -17.35
C ASP A 541 -5.67 -11.96 -16.77
N THR A 542 -4.61 -11.58 -16.06
CA THR A 542 -3.73 -12.54 -15.38
C THR A 542 -3.12 -11.94 -14.13
N PHE A 543 -2.51 -12.76 -13.29
CA PHE A 543 -1.82 -12.34 -12.07
C PHE A 543 -0.38 -12.84 -12.13
N PHE A 544 0.59 -11.93 -12.33
CA PHE A 544 2.00 -12.31 -12.38
C PHE A 544 2.50 -12.75 -11.01
N ASP A 545 3.05 -13.96 -10.95
CA ASP A 545 3.63 -14.53 -9.74
C ASP A 545 4.99 -13.87 -9.44
N MET A 546 5.08 -13.19 -8.30
CA MET A 546 6.28 -12.51 -7.82
C MET A 546 7.02 -13.31 -6.74
N THR A 547 6.68 -14.58 -6.54
CA THR A 547 7.24 -15.39 -5.44
C THR A 547 8.74 -15.67 -5.57
N ASN A 548 9.31 -15.59 -6.77
CA ASN A 548 10.74 -15.69 -7.01
C ASN A 548 11.50 -14.36 -6.81
N TRP A 549 10.79 -13.25 -6.67
CA TRP A 549 11.30 -11.89 -6.65
C TRP A 549 11.30 -11.32 -5.24
N SER A 550 12.29 -10.47 -4.92
CA SER A 550 12.44 -9.95 -3.56
C SER A 550 11.58 -8.70 -3.30
N LYS A 551 11.89 -7.59 -3.93
CA LYS A 551 11.21 -6.31 -3.74
C LYS A 551 11.47 -5.38 -4.91
N GLY A 552 10.42 -4.70 -5.39
CA GLY A 552 10.62 -3.73 -6.46
C GLY A 552 9.36 -3.31 -7.21
N MET A 553 9.50 -3.12 -8.52
CA MET A 553 8.46 -2.59 -9.42
C MET A 553 8.44 -3.37 -10.73
N VAL A 554 7.24 -3.54 -11.31
CA VAL A 554 7.04 -4.23 -12.59
C VAL A 554 6.39 -3.33 -13.63
N TRP A 555 6.90 -3.39 -14.86
CA TRP A 555 6.30 -2.76 -16.05
C TRP A 555 6.06 -3.81 -17.13
N ILE A 556 4.89 -3.76 -17.77
CA ILE A 556 4.54 -4.63 -18.89
C ILE A 556 3.98 -3.74 -20.02
N ASN A 557 4.55 -3.85 -21.22
CA ASN A 557 4.19 -3.04 -22.40
C ASN A 557 4.17 -1.52 -22.12
N GLY A 558 4.95 -1.03 -21.16
CA GLY A 558 4.99 0.37 -20.76
C GLY A 558 4.07 0.76 -19.59
N TYR A 559 3.19 -0.14 -19.16
CA TYR A 559 2.32 0.07 -18.01
C TYR A 559 3.02 -0.37 -16.72
N ALA A 560 3.12 0.52 -15.73
CA ALA A 560 3.60 0.17 -14.40
C ALA A 560 2.46 -0.57 -13.65
N ILE A 561 2.59 -1.88 -13.48
CA ILE A 561 1.52 -2.68 -12.86
C ILE A 561 1.57 -2.66 -11.32
N GLY A 562 2.71 -2.37 -10.73
CA GLY A 562 2.78 -2.13 -9.29
C GLY A 562 4.08 -2.52 -8.63
N ARG A 563 4.14 -2.20 -7.32
CA ARG A 563 5.18 -2.65 -6.40
C ARG A 563 4.89 -4.08 -5.94
N TYR A 564 5.94 -4.83 -5.71
CA TYR A 564 5.88 -6.11 -5.03
C TYR A 564 6.91 -6.14 -3.88
N TRP A 565 6.65 -6.98 -2.91
CA TRP A 565 7.57 -7.23 -1.80
C TRP A 565 7.34 -8.66 -1.29
N GLU A 566 8.41 -9.46 -1.23
CA GLU A 566 8.37 -10.87 -0.84
C GLU A 566 7.70 -11.13 0.52
N ILE A 567 7.73 -10.14 1.45
CA ILE A 567 7.10 -10.31 2.77
C ILE A 567 5.59 -10.54 2.71
N GLY A 568 4.94 -10.21 1.60
CA GLY A 568 3.50 -10.37 1.42
C GLY A 568 2.63 -9.40 2.22
N PRO A 569 1.33 -9.65 2.34
CA PRO A 569 0.59 -10.88 2.01
C PRO A 569 0.33 -11.06 0.50
N GLN A 570 0.42 -9.99 -0.29
CA GLN A 570 0.27 -10.02 -1.73
C GLN A 570 1.51 -10.61 -2.39
N GLN A 571 1.36 -11.74 -3.13
CA GLN A 571 2.44 -12.41 -3.84
C GLN A 571 2.30 -12.33 -5.35
N THR A 572 1.19 -11.82 -5.86
CA THR A 572 0.93 -11.67 -7.30
C THR A 572 0.57 -10.23 -7.64
N LEU A 573 0.86 -9.81 -8.88
CA LEU A 573 0.45 -8.50 -9.41
C LEU A 573 -0.59 -8.68 -10.51
N TYR A 574 -1.73 -8.01 -10.36
CA TYR A 574 -2.80 -8.00 -11.35
C TYR A 574 -2.35 -7.31 -12.64
N MET A 575 -2.56 -8.00 -13.76
CA MET A 575 -2.33 -7.49 -15.11
C MET A 575 -3.61 -7.53 -15.92
N PRO A 576 -4.21 -6.38 -16.24
CA PRO A 576 -5.38 -6.29 -17.08
C PRO A 576 -5.10 -6.75 -18.52
N GLY A 577 -5.95 -7.62 -19.08
CA GLY A 577 -5.81 -8.11 -20.45
C GLY A 577 -5.85 -7.00 -21.50
N CYS A 578 -6.52 -5.89 -21.23
CA CYS A 578 -6.57 -4.73 -22.14
C CYS A 578 -5.22 -4.01 -22.31
N TRP A 579 -4.22 -4.30 -21.46
CA TRP A 579 -2.83 -3.81 -21.59
C TRP A 579 -1.90 -4.84 -22.22
N LEU A 580 -2.38 -6.06 -22.44
CA LEU A 580 -1.69 -7.12 -23.16
C LEU A 580 -2.07 -7.11 -24.65
N LYS A 581 -1.26 -7.78 -25.46
CA LYS A 581 -1.52 -7.97 -26.89
C LYS A 581 -1.24 -9.41 -27.33
N GLU A 582 -1.91 -9.88 -28.34
CA GLU A 582 -1.53 -11.13 -29.02
C GLU A 582 -0.13 -10.99 -29.61
N GLY A 583 0.65 -12.06 -29.60
CA GLY A 583 2.06 -12.05 -29.94
C GLY A 583 2.96 -11.65 -28.76
N GLU A 584 4.06 -10.97 -29.08
CA GLU A 584 5.11 -10.65 -28.11
C GLU A 584 4.73 -9.50 -27.18
N ASN A 585 4.91 -9.72 -25.87
CA ASN A 585 4.75 -8.74 -24.78
C ASN A 585 6.10 -8.57 -24.07
N GLU A 586 6.47 -7.33 -23.75
CA GLU A 586 7.69 -6.99 -23.01
C GLU A 586 7.38 -6.86 -21.51
N ILE A 587 8.25 -7.41 -20.67
CA ILE A 587 8.24 -7.20 -19.22
C ILE A 587 9.59 -6.67 -18.75
N ILE A 588 9.56 -5.68 -17.85
CA ILE A 588 10.73 -5.18 -17.12
C ILE A 588 10.41 -5.24 -15.63
N ILE A 589 11.34 -5.81 -14.85
CA ILE A 589 11.23 -5.88 -13.38
C ILE A 589 12.47 -5.21 -12.79
N LEU A 590 12.29 -4.18 -11.97
CA LEU A 590 13.30 -3.70 -11.05
C LEU A 590 13.25 -4.59 -9.81
N ASP A 591 14.34 -5.29 -9.49
CA ASP A 591 14.47 -6.01 -8.23
C ASP A 591 15.59 -5.40 -7.39
N MET A 592 15.30 -5.09 -6.13
CA MET A 592 16.20 -4.36 -5.24
C MET A 592 17.24 -5.25 -4.54
N ALA A 593 17.05 -6.58 -4.51
CA ALA A 593 17.91 -7.48 -3.74
C ALA A 593 18.29 -8.79 -4.46
N SER A 594 17.97 -8.90 -5.72
CA SER A 594 18.10 -10.06 -6.62
C SER A 594 17.05 -11.14 -6.39
N PRO A 595 16.41 -11.63 -7.45
CA PRO A 595 15.46 -12.72 -7.36
C PRO A 595 16.15 -14.04 -7.00
N SER A 596 15.40 -14.97 -6.42
CA SER A 596 15.87 -16.36 -6.26
C SER A 596 16.08 -17.05 -7.61
N LYS A 597 15.20 -16.74 -8.57
CA LYS A 597 15.28 -17.07 -9.99
C LYS A 597 14.66 -15.94 -10.81
N PRO A 598 15.28 -15.52 -11.93
CA PRO A 598 14.75 -14.45 -12.78
C PRO A 598 13.64 -14.99 -13.71
N GLU A 599 12.62 -15.63 -13.14
CA GLU A 599 11.50 -16.22 -13.86
C GLU A 599 10.17 -15.82 -13.20
N THR A 600 9.11 -15.78 -14.00
CA THR A 600 7.74 -15.53 -13.55
C THR A 600 6.74 -16.28 -14.43
N GLU A 601 5.50 -16.34 -14.00
CA GLU A 601 4.36 -16.91 -14.72
C GLU A 601 3.10 -16.10 -14.49
N GLY A 602 2.09 -16.28 -15.34
CA GLY A 602 0.78 -15.68 -15.14
C GLY A 602 -0.22 -16.68 -14.59
N LEU A 603 -0.87 -16.34 -13.48
CA LEU A 603 -1.87 -17.18 -12.82
C LEU A 603 -3.29 -16.68 -13.15
N GLU A 604 -4.27 -17.58 -13.16
CA GLU A 604 -5.69 -17.24 -13.33
C GLU A 604 -6.32 -16.64 -12.06
N LYS A 605 -5.66 -16.78 -10.91
CA LYS A 605 -6.15 -16.29 -9.61
C LYS A 605 -5.03 -15.59 -8.84
N PRO A 606 -5.36 -14.55 -8.07
CA PRO A 606 -4.38 -13.87 -7.22
C PRO A 606 -3.95 -14.73 -6.03
N ILE A 607 -2.78 -14.39 -5.49
CA ILE A 607 -2.30 -14.83 -4.17
C ILE A 607 -2.17 -13.56 -3.33
N LEU A 608 -3.10 -13.35 -2.38
CA LEU A 608 -3.21 -12.14 -1.56
C LEU A 608 -3.05 -12.40 -0.05
N ASP A 609 -2.86 -13.64 0.37
CA ASP A 609 -2.94 -14.09 1.77
C ASP A 609 -1.70 -14.86 2.26
N VAL A 610 -0.58 -14.74 1.56
CA VAL A 610 0.67 -15.45 1.89
C VAL A 610 1.70 -14.49 2.46
N LEU A 611 1.89 -14.53 3.78
CA LEU A 611 2.99 -13.85 4.47
C LEU A 611 4.29 -14.67 4.37
N ARG A 612 5.40 -13.99 4.15
CA ARG A 612 6.73 -14.61 4.07
C ARG A 612 7.74 -13.93 4.99
N GLY A 613 7.33 -13.40 6.12
CA GLY A 613 8.13 -12.82 7.19
C GLY A 613 9.49 -12.22 6.77
N ASN A 614 9.56 -10.97 6.36
CA ASN A 614 10.78 -10.24 6.00
C ASN A 614 11.72 -10.92 4.98
N GLY A 615 11.16 -11.66 4.02
CA GLY A 615 11.94 -12.47 3.09
C GLY A 615 12.52 -13.75 3.70
N ALA A 616 12.16 -14.05 4.95
CA ALA A 616 12.43 -15.34 5.53
C ALA A 616 11.21 -16.24 5.32
N TYR A 617 11.40 -17.30 4.59
CA TYR A 617 10.49 -18.43 4.62
C TYR A 617 10.43 -18.96 6.06
N ALA A 618 9.33 -19.63 6.44
CA ALA A 618 9.35 -20.49 7.60
C ALA A 618 10.61 -21.37 7.53
N HIS A 619 11.48 -21.29 8.52
CA HIS A 619 12.76 -21.98 8.50
C HIS A 619 12.62 -23.47 8.80
N ARG A 620 11.47 -24.03 8.47
CA ARG A 620 11.17 -25.46 8.52
C ARG A 620 10.29 -25.84 7.31
N LYS A 621 10.82 -26.67 6.42
CA LYS A 621 10.00 -27.23 5.33
C LYS A 621 9.09 -28.34 5.86
N LEU A 622 8.00 -28.58 5.15
CA LEU A 622 7.10 -29.67 5.49
C LEU A 622 7.85 -31.02 5.50
N GLY A 623 7.82 -31.71 6.65
CA GLY A 623 8.51 -33.00 6.85
C GLY A 623 9.94 -32.89 7.39
N GLU A 624 10.54 -31.71 7.46
CA GLU A 624 11.84 -31.53 8.13
C GLU A 624 11.70 -31.60 9.64
N ASN A 625 12.62 -32.33 10.29
CA ASN A 625 12.72 -32.40 11.75
C ASN A 625 14.20 -32.53 12.11
N LEU A 626 14.70 -31.58 12.92
CA LEU A 626 16.06 -31.61 13.42
C LEU A 626 16.31 -32.86 14.27
N ASP A 627 17.28 -33.68 13.87
CA ASP A 627 17.66 -34.89 14.59
C ASP A 627 18.91 -34.62 15.47
N LEU A 628 18.69 -34.43 16.77
CA LEU A 628 19.72 -34.25 17.77
C LEU A 628 20.03 -35.52 18.59
N SER A 629 19.46 -36.67 18.23
CA SER A 629 19.54 -37.92 19.00
C SER A 629 20.98 -38.44 19.16
N ASN A 630 21.85 -38.15 18.20
CA ASN A 630 23.26 -38.56 18.19
C ASN A 630 24.24 -37.41 18.43
N GLU A 631 23.73 -36.23 18.79
CA GLU A 631 24.54 -35.04 19.02
C GLU A 631 24.83 -34.83 20.52
N ALA A 632 26.08 -34.55 20.87
CA ALA A 632 26.45 -34.19 22.21
C ALA A 632 26.31 -32.67 22.42
N SER A 633 25.52 -32.25 23.43
CA SER A 633 25.44 -30.83 23.78
C SER A 633 26.77 -30.35 24.35
N ILE A 634 27.24 -29.18 23.85
CA ILE A 634 28.43 -28.54 24.41
C ILE A 634 28.11 -27.87 25.76
N TYR A 635 26.87 -27.46 25.97
CA TYR A 635 26.42 -26.84 27.20
C TYR A 635 24.96 -27.21 27.48
N GLN A 636 24.65 -27.40 28.76
CA GLN A 636 23.28 -27.51 29.26
C GLN A 636 23.18 -26.66 30.53
N GLY A 637 22.13 -25.85 30.60
CA GLY A 637 21.98 -24.92 31.73
C GLY A 637 20.57 -24.38 31.87
N MET A 638 20.47 -23.37 32.73
CA MET A 638 19.24 -22.67 33.04
C MET A 638 19.49 -21.17 33.01
N PHE A 639 18.66 -20.42 32.26
CA PHE A 639 18.64 -18.97 32.31
C PHE A 639 17.96 -18.47 33.60
N LYS A 640 18.40 -17.32 34.09
CA LYS A 640 17.76 -16.64 35.21
C LYS A 640 16.45 -16.00 34.75
N ASN A 641 15.47 -15.94 35.65
CA ASN A 641 14.23 -15.20 35.38
C ASN A 641 14.50 -13.68 35.46
N GLY A 642 14.65 -13.02 34.32
CA GLY A 642 14.96 -11.58 34.21
C GLY A 642 14.95 -11.11 32.76
N ASN A 643 14.87 -9.79 32.52
CA ASN A 643 14.69 -9.18 31.19
C ASN A 643 16.00 -8.66 30.58
N GLY A 644 17.15 -8.89 31.18
CA GLY A 644 18.43 -8.40 30.65
C GLY A 644 19.25 -9.49 29.99
N TRP A 645 20.33 -9.08 29.35
CA TRP A 645 21.32 -9.97 28.75
C TRP A 645 21.88 -10.99 29.76
N GLN A 646 21.98 -12.24 29.33
CA GLN A 646 22.53 -13.35 30.07
C GLN A 646 23.67 -13.97 29.30
N HIS A 647 24.87 -13.99 29.87
CA HIS A 647 26.10 -14.47 29.23
C HIS A 647 26.45 -15.88 29.74
N ILE A 648 26.66 -16.77 28.80
CA ILE A 648 27.04 -18.17 29.04
C ILE A 648 28.43 -18.40 28.47
N HIS A 649 29.33 -18.93 29.25
CA HIS A 649 30.68 -19.29 28.81
C HIS A 649 30.81 -20.82 28.73
N PHE A 650 31.44 -21.29 27.68
CA PHE A 650 31.76 -22.69 27.53
C PHE A 650 33.07 -23.01 28.27
N ASP A 651 33.20 -24.25 28.72
CA ASP A 651 34.43 -24.70 29.41
C ASP A 651 35.67 -24.66 28.49
N LYS A 652 35.46 -24.68 27.17
CA LYS A 652 36.51 -24.70 26.16
C LYS A 652 36.12 -23.90 24.94
N ALA A 653 37.05 -23.08 24.45
CA ALA A 653 36.95 -22.44 23.15
C ALA A 653 36.84 -23.52 22.04
N THR A 654 35.85 -23.41 21.18
CA THR A 654 35.53 -24.47 20.21
C THR A 654 35.24 -23.87 18.83
N GLU A 655 35.86 -24.46 17.80
CA GLU A 655 35.59 -24.09 16.44
C GLU A 655 34.18 -24.55 16.03
N THR A 656 33.38 -23.66 15.45
CA THR A 656 32.04 -23.95 15.00
C THR A 656 31.64 -23.09 13.79
N ARG A 657 30.76 -23.63 12.97
CA ARG A 657 30.02 -22.91 11.94
C ARG A 657 28.52 -22.96 12.19
N TYR A 658 28.02 -24.05 12.79
CA TYR A 658 26.59 -24.22 13.06
C TYR A 658 26.33 -24.20 14.57
N PHE A 659 25.46 -23.30 14.99
CA PHE A 659 25.02 -23.15 16.36
C PHE A 659 23.55 -23.55 16.49
N CYS A 660 23.23 -24.38 17.47
CA CYS A 660 21.86 -24.78 17.77
C CYS A 660 21.54 -24.51 19.22
N ILE A 661 20.44 -23.81 19.52
CA ILE A 661 19.86 -23.75 20.85
C ILE A 661 18.57 -24.56 20.88
N GLU A 662 18.43 -25.41 21.91
CA GLU A 662 17.27 -26.22 22.21
C GLU A 662 16.65 -25.75 23.53
N ALA A 663 15.49 -25.09 23.49
CA ALA A 663 14.71 -24.69 24.63
C ALA A 663 13.85 -25.85 25.12
N LEU A 664 14.03 -26.24 26.40
CA LEU A 664 13.37 -27.41 27.00
C LEU A 664 12.08 -27.06 27.73
N ASN A 665 11.97 -25.85 28.23
CA ASN A 665 10.77 -25.29 28.88
C ASN A 665 10.91 -23.78 29.07
N SER A 666 9.84 -23.14 29.58
CA SER A 666 9.78 -21.71 29.86
C SER A 666 9.66 -21.40 31.35
N HIS A 667 10.05 -20.17 31.77
CA HIS A 667 9.81 -19.66 33.12
C HIS A 667 8.31 -19.43 33.43
N GLY A 668 7.51 -19.17 32.40
CA GLY A 668 6.06 -19.00 32.54
C GLY A 668 5.29 -20.30 32.70
N GLY A 669 5.94 -21.44 32.45
CA GLY A 669 5.27 -22.75 32.41
C GLY A 669 4.37 -22.93 31.21
N ASP A 670 4.50 -22.07 30.19
CA ASP A 670 3.84 -22.17 28.89
C ASP A 670 4.65 -23.05 27.94
N ASP A 671 4.02 -23.47 26.83
CA ASP A 671 4.63 -24.32 25.81
C ASP A 671 5.36 -23.52 24.72
N TYR A 672 5.72 -22.24 24.96
CA TYR A 672 6.30 -21.36 23.95
C TYR A 672 7.77 -21.04 24.21
N THR A 673 8.44 -20.54 23.17
CA THR A 673 9.81 -20.02 23.22
C THR A 673 9.89 -18.67 22.51
N ALA A 674 10.57 -17.70 23.13
CA ALA A 674 10.88 -16.40 22.55
C ALA A 674 12.32 -15.99 22.84
N ILE A 675 12.99 -15.43 21.84
CA ILE A 675 14.36 -14.89 21.91
C ILE A 675 14.38 -13.53 21.21
N ALA A 676 14.75 -12.47 21.94
CA ALA A 676 14.96 -11.17 21.31
C ALA A 676 16.28 -11.14 20.57
N GLU A 677 17.40 -11.47 21.23
CA GLU A 677 18.71 -11.43 20.62
C GLU A 677 19.61 -12.58 21.08
N LEU A 678 20.47 -13.03 20.17
CA LEU A 678 21.56 -13.94 20.42
C LEU A 678 22.89 -13.33 19.94
N GLU A 679 23.94 -13.53 20.74
CA GLU A 679 25.31 -13.22 20.35
C GLU A 679 26.18 -14.47 20.61
N LEU A 680 27.14 -14.71 19.72
CA LEU A 680 28.20 -15.67 20.01
C LEU A 680 29.47 -14.92 20.37
N LEU A 681 30.19 -15.39 21.40
CA LEU A 681 31.36 -14.74 21.95
C LEU A 681 32.63 -15.36 21.38
N GLY A 682 33.49 -14.54 20.79
CA GLY A 682 34.81 -14.94 20.29
C GLY A 682 35.84 -15.13 21.39
N GLU A 683 37.09 -15.43 21.02
CA GLU A 683 38.22 -15.64 21.95
C GLU A 683 38.54 -14.40 22.78
N ASP A 684 38.26 -13.21 22.30
CA ASP A 684 38.41 -11.95 22.99
C ASP A 684 37.23 -11.62 23.95
N GLY A 685 36.25 -12.52 24.05
CA GLY A 685 35.03 -12.36 24.82
C GLY A 685 34.02 -11.38 24.25
N LYS A 686 34.22 -10.87 23.02
CA LYS A 686 33.31 -9.97 22.31
C LYS A 686 32.40 -10.73 21.37
N PRO A 687 31.23 -10.16 21.02
CA PRO A 687 30.36 -10.74 19.98
C PRO A 687 31.08 -10.88 18.66
N VAL A 688 30.96 -12.05 18.02
CA VAL A 688 31.43 -12.28 16.65
C VAL A 688 30.46 -11.62 15.66
N SER A 689 30.98 -11.16 14.52
CA SER A 689 30.18 -10.53 13.49
C SER A 689 29.01 -11.41 13.02
N ARG A 690 27.83 -10.85 12.95
CA ARG A 690 26.59 -11.52 12.50
C ARG A 690 26.33 -11.39 10.98
N GLN A 691 27.22 -10.71 10.24
CA GLN A 691 27.04 -10.31 8.85
C GLN A 691 26.67 -11.46 7.89
N HIS A 692 27.14 -12.67 8.18
CA HIS A 692 26.90 -13.85 7.33
C HIS A 692 25.99 -14.89 7.97
N TRP A 693 25.37 -14.55 9.11
CA TRP A 693 24.49 -15.48 9.80
C TRP A 693 23.23 -15.74 9.01
N LYS A 694 22.78 -16.99 9.02
CA LYS A 694 21.52 -17.44 8.42
C LYS A 694 20.84 -18.41 9.37
N VAL A 695 19.55 -18.23 9.59
CA VAL A 695 18.74 -19.30 10.18
C VAL A 695 18.57 -20.37 9.13
N ILE A 696 18.93 -21.62 9.46
CA ILE A 696 18.75 -22.77 8.60
C ILE A 696 17.64 -23.69 9.05
N TYR A 697 17.22 -23.57 10.32
CA TYR A 697 16.08 -24.29 10.87
C TYR A 697 15.52 -23.56 12.10
N ALA A 698 14.21 -23.45 12.19
CA ALA A 698 13.45 -23.10 13.39
C ALA A 698 12.23 -24.02 13.42
N ASP A 699 12.04 -24.78 14.50
CA ASP A 699 10.97 -25.77 14.58
C ASP A 699 9.56 -25.16 14.47
N SER A 700 9.41 -23.89 14.84
CA SER A 700 8.16 -23.16 14.82
C SER A 700 8.40 -21.65 14.83
N GLU A 701 7.53 -20.90 14.15
CA GLU A 701 7.56 -19.43 14.06
C GLU A 701 6.15 -18.87 14.05
N GLU A 702 5.90 -17.76 14.72
CA GLU A 702 4.63 -17.06 14.64
C GLU A 702 4.66 -16.07 13.50
N LEU A 703 4.02 -16.42 12.40
CA LEU A 703 3.91 -15.63 11.18
C LEU A 703 2.46 -15.32 10.78
N ASP A 704 1.48 -15.91 11.49
CA ASP A 704 0.07 -15.78 11.15
C ASP A 704 -0.55 -14.46 11.67
N VAL A 705 -0.17 -14.03 12.87
CA VAL A 705 -0.73 -12.84 13.53
C VAL A 705 0.33 -11.82 13.95
N ALA A 706 1.62 -12.16 13.85
CA ALA A 706 2.74 -11.29 14.16
C ALA A 706 3.99 -11.71 13.38
N ASN A 707 4.90 -10.79 13.11
CA ASN A 707 6.16 -11.08 12.45
C ASN A 707 7.23 -11.47 13.49
N ASN A 708 7.11 -12.65 14.09
CA ASN A 708 8.05 -13.17 15.08
C ASN A 708 8.96 -14.25 14.48
N VAL A 709 9.54 -13.92 13.33
CA VAL A 709 10.44 -14.78 12.55
C VAL A 709 11.75 -15.04 13.27
N ALA A 710 12.35 -16.21 13.02
CA ALA A 710 13.56 -16.64 13.71
C ALA A 710 14.81 -15.78 13.40
N THR A 711 14.84 -15.06 12.29
CA THR A 711 15.93 -14.11 11.98
C THR A 711 15.97 -12.90 12.91
N ASN A 712 14.88 -12.61 13.65
CA ASN A 712 14.85 -11.53 14.64
C ASN A 712 15.88 -11.74 15.78
N VAL A 713 16.36 -12.98 16.01
CA VAL A 713 17.32 -13.27 17.08
C VAL A 713 18.73 -12.69 16.87
N PHE A 714 19.00 -12.12 15.69
CA PHE A 714 20.28 -11.47 15.38
C PHE A 714 20.15 -10.24 14.47
N ASP A 715 18.97 -9.62 14.46
CA ASP A 715 18.69 -8.43 13.62
C ASP A 715 19.21 -7.13 14.25
N LEU A 716 19.82 -7.20 15.46
CA LEU A 716 20.36 -6.08 16.25
C LEU A 716 19.29 -5.15 16.81
N GLN A 717 18.05 -5.63 16.97
CA GLN A 717 16.95 -4.88 17.55
C GLN A 717 16.36 -5.61 18.75
N GLU A 718 16.63 -5.12 19.93
CA GLU A 718 16.13 -5.70 21.20
C GLU A 718 14.59 -5.69 21.33
N SER A 719 13.91 -4.93 20.46
CA SER A 719 12.44 -4.81 20.46
C SER A 719 11.75 -5.86 19.59
N THR A 720 12.44 -6.49 18.65
CA THR A 720 11.96 -7.62 17.87
C THR A 720 12.33 -8.94 18.55
N PHE A 721 11.66 -10.02 18.23
CA PHE A 721 11.99 -11.33 18.79
C PHE A 721 11.45 -12.46 17.93
N TRP A 722 12.14 -13.59 17.93
CA TRP A 722 11.57 -14.85 17.50
C TRP A 722 10.57 -15.33 18.55
N HIS A 723 9.43 -15.86 18.11
CA HIS A 723 8.47 -16.55 18.97
C HIS A 723 7.89 -17.76 18.22
N THR A 724 7.79 -18.88 18.93
CA THR A 724 7.11 -20.08 18.39
C THR A 724 5.63 -19.81 18.17
N ASN A 725 5.00 -20.50 17.20
CA ASN A 725 3.63 -20.25 16.80
C ASN A 725 2.64 -20.43 17.98
N TYR A 726 1.90 -19.38 18.30
CA TYR A 726 0.91 -19.36 19.37
C TYR A 726 -0.53 -19.18 18.86
N SER A 727 -0.69 -18.81 17.62
CA SER A 727 -2.02 -18.51 17.03
C SER A 727 -2.71 -19.77 16.51
N THR A 728 -2.01 -20.65 15.83
CA THR A 728 -2.57 -21.81 15.11
C THR A 728 -2.05 -23.14 15.62
N SER A 729 -0.79 -23.49 15.36
CA SER A 729 -0.28 -24.85 15.62
C SER A 729 0.09 -25.13 17.08
N LYS A 730 0.49 -24.11 17.85
CA LYS A 730 0.83 -24.18 19.28
C LYS A 730 1.68 -25.40 19.67
N PRO A 731 2.85 -25.55 19.05
CA PRO A 731 3.70 -26.72 19.34
C PRO A 731 4.22 -26.69 20.77
N LYS A 732 4.62 -27.86 21.27
CA LYS A 732 5.18 -28.02 22.62
C LYS A 732 6.68 -28.12 22.59
N HIS A 733 7.32 -27.79 23.72
CA HIS A 733 8.75 -28.02 23.91
C HIS A 733 9.15 -29.50 23.65
N PRO A 734 10.41 -29.75 23.17
CA PRO A 734 11.48 -28.76 23.01
C PRO A 734 11.35 -27.94 21.74
N HIS A 735 11.82 -26.69 21.77
CA HIS A 735 11.91 -25.81 20.61
C HIS A 735 13.36 -25.59 20.21
N GLN A 736 13.60 -25.55 18.91
CA GLN A 736 14.95 -25.60 18.35
C GLN A 736 15.16 -24.51 17.30
N LEU A 737 16.31 -23.85 17.39
CA LEU A 737 16.79 -22.87 16.43
C LEU A 737 18.19 -23.19 16.00
N VAL A 738 18.46 -23.27 14.71
CA VAL A 738 19.79 -23.51 14.14
C VAL A 738 20.25 -22.35 13.28
N ILE A 739 21.44 -21.83 13.56
CA ILE A 739 22.09 -20.73 12.85
C ILE A 739 23.35 -21.23 12.16
N ASP A 740 23.52 -20.92 10.87
CA ASP A 740 24.78 -21.03 10.11
C ASP A 740 25.52 -19.69 10.21
N LEU A 741 26.73 -19.67 10.72
CA LEU A 741 27.57 -18.48 10.88
C LEU A 741 28.22 -18.01 9.57
N GLY A 742 28.04 -18.78 8.48
CA GLY A 742 28.65 -18.54 7.18
C GLY A 742 30.06 -19.09 7.02
N GLU A 743 30.86 -19.09 8.09
CA GLU A 743 32.23 -19.61 8.15
C GLU A 743 32.54 -20.20 9.53
N ASN A 744 33.64 -20.98 9.61
CA ASN A 744 34.11 -21.47 10.90
C ASN A 744 34.62 -20.32 11.78
N LYS A 745 34.16 -20.27 13.03
CA LYS A 745 34.56 -19.31 14.07
C LYS A 745 34.96 -20.07 15.32
N ILE A 746 35.94 -19.55 16.08
CA ILE A 746 36.23 -20.03 17.41
C ILE A 746 35.34 -19.25 18.38
N ILE A 747 34.47 -19.95 19.10
CA ILE A 747 33.57 -19.35 20.10
C ILE A 747 33.85 -19.84 21.48
N THR A 748 33.70 -18.97 22.49
CA THR A 748 33.90 -19.23 23.91
C THR A 748 32.61 -19.24 24.71
N GLY A 749 31.50 -18.91 24.08
CA GLY A 749 30.20 -18.82 24.73
C GLY A 749 29.17 -18.10 23.87
N PHE A 750 28.06 -17.74 24.47
CA PHE A 750 27.00 -16.95 23.82
C PHE A 750 26.27 -16.06 24.83
N SER A 751 25.56 -15.06 24.32
CA SER A 751 24.69 -14.20 25.11
C SER A 751 23.26 -14.37 24.61
N TYR A 752 22.30 -14.39 25.53
CA TYR A 752 20.87 -14.49 25.30
C TYR A 752 20.15 -13.28 25.86
N LEU A 753 19.29 -12.65 25.07
CA LEU A 753 18.35 -11.62 25.49
C LEU A 753 16.93 -12.13 25.38
N PRO A 754 16.18 -12.25 26.47
CA PRO A 754 14.75 -12.54 26.39
C PRO A 754 13.98 -11.34 25.85
N ARG A 755 12.75 -11.55 25.39
CA ARG A 755 11.87 -10.44 24.98
C ARG A 755 11.70 -9.39 26.08
N ALA A 756 11.77 -8.11 25.69
CA ALA A 756 11.82 -6.98 26.62
C ALA A 756 10.48 -6.60 27.28
N GLU A 757 9.36 -7.10 26.74
CA GLU A 757 8.02 -6.77 27.22
C GLU A 757 7.74 -7.30 28.65
N SER A 758 6.77 -6.70 29.32
CA SER A 758 6.27 -7.18 30.63
C SER A 758 5.65 -8.60 30.55
N ASN A 759 5.28 -9.03 29.34
CA ASN A 759 4.80 -10.38 29.07
C ASN A 759 5.97 -11.37 29.02
N LYS A 760 5.96 -12.35 29.92
CA LYS A 760 7.02 -13.38 30.08
C LYS A 760 6.75 -14.66 29.26
N THR A 761 5.76 -14.69 28.42
CA THR A 761 5.44 -15.84 27.59
C THR A 761 6.63 -16.23 26.70
N GLY A 762 7.02 -17.48 26.74
CA GLY A 762 8.14 -18.00 25.95
C GLY A 762 9.55 -17.71 26.50
N MET A 763 9.69 -17.09 27.67
CA MET A 763 11.00 -16.85 28.27
C MET A 763 11.67 -18.19 28.66
N ILE A 764 12.75 -18.54 27.97
CA ILE A 764 13.45 -19.82 28.14
C ILE A 764 13.96 -19.98 29.56
N LYS A 765 13.74 -21.17 30.13
CA LYS A 765 14.31 -21.55 31.41
C LYS A 765 15.43 -22.57 31.25
N ASP A 766 15.13 -23.83 31.00
CA ASP A 766 16.12 -24.87 30.79
C ASP A 766 16.43 -25.02 29.30
N PHE A 767 17.71 -25.16 28.94
CA PHE A 767 18.14 -25.23 27.54
C PHE A 767 19.39 -26.10 27.39
N LYS A 768 19.62 -26.51 26.10
CA LYS A 768 20.87 -27.11 25.64
C LYS A 768 21.40 -26.34 24.45
N VAL A 769 22.72 -26.41 24.26
CA VAL A 769 23.42 -25.85 23.10
C VAL A 769 24.25 -26.94 22.40
N TYR A 770 24.16 -26.95 21.08
CA TYR A 770 24.94 -27.83 20.23
C TYR A 770 25.70 -26.98 19.20
N ILE A 771 26.93 -27.38 18.89
CA ILE A 771 27.76 -26.69 17.89
C ILE A 771 28.46 -27.70 16.99
N LYS A 772 28.63 -27.33 15.71
CA LYS A 772 29.28 -28.20 14.69
C LYS A 772 29.99 -27.37 13.65
N THR A 773 31.00 -27.97 12.99
CA THR A 773 31.65 -27.43 11.79
C THR A 773 30.97 -27.90 10.50
N VAL A 774 30.04 -28.86 10.58
CA VAL A 774 29.26 -29.42 9.47
C VAL A 774 27.77 -29.27 9.77
N PRO A 775 26.88 -29.23 8.75
CA PRO A 775 25.45 -29.05 8.99
C PRO A 775 24.83 -30.08 9.93
N PHE A 776 23.81 -29.68 10.69
CA PHE A 776 22.93 -30.63 11.39
C PHE A 776 22.08 -31.39 10.37
N LYS A 777 21.62 -32.56 10.79
CA LYS A 777 20.70 -33.37 10.00
C LYS A 777 19.26 -32.89 10.24
N LEU A 778 18.60 -32.45 9.18
CA LEU A 778 17.20 -32.01 9.15
C LEU A 778 16.29 -33.10 8.65
#